data_0943a1f7ef7a76cf26e0bd90e3b467fe
#
_entry.id   0943a1f7ef7a76cf26e0bd90e3b467fe
#
_cell.length_a   1.000
_cell.length_b   1.000
_cell.length_c   1.000
_cell.angle_alpha   90.00
_cell.angle_beta   90.00
_cell.angle_gamma   90.00
#
_symmetry.space_group_name_H-M   'P 1'
#
loop_
_entity.id
_entity.type
_entity.pdbx_description
1 polymer ?
#
loop_
_entity_poly.entity_id
_entity_poly.type
_entity_poly.pdbx_seq_one_letter_code
_entity_poly.pdbx_strand_id
1 'polypeptide(L)'
;GLARGVYPNEAGTGAKLVMRVDGGDAQTKDITGLAYLNSGIKGKVGFGNEVHSAALSRGFVGSLSEIRLAKTSANFTTNEFKLVYSQVSCDTSGIKEANTFDVEPAECEAALKTKLSKLRPTEGQADYIDWGQIGFLHYGINTYYNQEWGHGNEDPSRIDPTGLDTDQWAKSFADGGFKMIMVTVKHHDGFELYDSRYNTEHDWANTAVAKRTGEKDLFRKIVASAKKYGLKVGIYYSPADSYMERKGVWGNNSARVERTIPTLVKNDDRAGKVASGKLPTFKYKATDYGAYMLNQLYELLTEYGDISEVWFDGAQGNTAGTEHYDYGVFYEMIRRLQPQAIQANAAYDARWVGNEDGWARQTEWSPQAAYNDGVDKVSLKPGQMAADGTLGSMSSVLSEIRSGAANQLHWYPAEVDAKNRPGWFYHASQSPASVAEVVKYYEQSTGRNSQYLLNVPPSDTGKLADADAAGLKGLGEELARRYGTDLALGKSATVAASANGTAVAAPKLTDGSKLSSDEAVGNTPTYTIDLGSAVAVDAVKISEDVRNAGQQIESATLQGRVNGTWTNLATMTTVGQQRDLRFTSQNIDAIRLVVNSSRGPVRLSRLEVFHTESEIQTGARAYYIDPTAQTAGDGFTKDKPMTSIEQLHDVTVAPGSVIFVKAGTELTGDFAVFGYGTKDEPITVTTYGKSHHRELRRHDRRADAEAGAEGARQGRRRLGRG
;
A
#
# COMPACT_ATOMS: atom_id res chain seq x y z
N GLY A 1 28.62 -28.90 -9.91
CA GLY A 1 28.64 -27.73 -10.79
C GLY A 1 28.53 -28.10 -12.26
N LEU A 2 27.99 -27.21 -13.10
CA LEU A 2 27.84 -27.42 -14.54
C LEU A 2 28.96 -26.69 -15.27
N ALA A 3 29.90 -27.40 -15.90
CA ALA A 3 30.90 -26.78 -16.77
C ALA A 3 30.46 -26.93 -18.24
N ARG A 4 30.46 -25.82 -18.96
CA ARG A 4 30.16 -25.79 -20.41
C ARG A 4 31.29 -25.09 -21.16
N GLY A 5 31.71 -25.68 -22.26
CA GLY A 5 32.65 -25.07 -23.17
C GLY A 5 32.20 -25.27 -24.62
N VAL A 6 32.42 -24.25 -25.46
CA VAL A 6 32.21 -24.35 -26.92
C VAL A 6 33.56 -24.33 -27.57
N TYR A 7 33.89 -25.40 -28.29
CA TYR A 7 35.15 -25.58 -28.99
C TYR A 7 34.91 -25.70 -30.50
N PRO A 8 35.86 -25.32 -31.37
CA PRO A 8 35.79 -25.68 -32.78
C PRO A 8 35.74 -27.21 -32.91
N ASN A 9 34.95 -27.71 -33.86
CA ASN A 9 35.02 -29.10 -34.22
C ASN A 9 36.37 -29.41 -34.91
N GLU A 10 36.78 -30.66 -34.95
CA GLU A 10 38.07 -31.09 -35.54
C GLU A 10 38.19 -30.70 -37.01
N ALA A 11 37.09 -30.53 -37.72
CA ALA A 11 37.06 -30.12 -39.13
C ALA A 11 37.08 -28.59 -39.35
N GLY A 12 37.01 -27.75 -38.31
CA GLY A 12 36.97 -26.29 -38.40
C GLY A 12 35.68 -25.69 -39.00
N THR A 13 34.65 -26.53 -39.22
CA THR A 13 33.40 -26.16 -39.90
C THR A 13 32.21 -25.96 -38.95
N GLY A 14 32.41 -26.08 -37.65
CA GLY A 14 31.37 -25.94 -36.62
C GLY A 14 31.97 -25.89 -35.23
N ALA A 15 31.12 -25.95 -34.21
CA ALA A 15 31.51 -25.90 -32.83
C ALA A 15 31.07 -27.17 -32.07
N LYS A 16 31.86 -27.58 -31.08
CA LYS A 16 31.57 -28.68 -30.18
C LYS A 16 31.21 -28.14 -28.82
N LEU A 17 29.99 -28.40 -28.37
CA LEU A 17 29.59 -28.10 -27.01
C LEU A 17 30.00 -29.25 -26.08
N VAL A 18 30.79 -28.95 -25.08
CA VAL A 18 31.20 -29.91 -24.04
C VAL A 18 30.55 -29.48 -22.72
N MET A 19 29.87 -30.41 -22.08
CA MET A 19 29.18 -30.18 -20.82
C MET A 19 29.60 -31.22 -19.78
N ARG A 20 29.99 -30.80 -18.60
CA ARG A 20 30.22 -31.66 -17.44
C ARG A 20 29.40 -31.19 -16.26
N VAL A 21 28.84 -32.12 -15.51
CA VAL A 21 28.10 -31.86 -14.28
C VAL A 21 28.86 -32.52 -13.12
N ASP A 22 29.22 -31.73 -12.11
CA ASP A 22 29.85 -32.18 -10.88
C ASP A 22 31.10 -33.05 -11.07
N GLY A 23 31.91 -32.72 -12.07
CA GLY A 23 33.14 -33.45 -12.35
C GLY A 23 32.97 -34.82 -13.06
N GLY A 24 31.73 -35.18 -13.42
CA GLY A 24 31.42 -36.39 -14.17
C GLY A 24 31.92 -36.35 -15.62
N ASP A 25 31.66 -37.41 -16.36
CA ASP A 25 32.09 -37.55 -17.76
C ASP A 25 31.53 -36.46 -18.66
N ALA A 26 32.35 -36.02 -19.61
CA ALA A 26 31.98 -34.97 -20.55
C ALA A 26 30.87 -35.44 -21.51
N GLN A 27 29.74 -34.77 -21.53
CA GLN A 27 28.76 -34.92 -22.60
C GLN A 27 29.12 -33.96 -23.73
N THR A 28 29.25 -34.47 -24.95
CA THR A 28 29.62 -33.66 -26.10
C THR A 28 28.54 -33.65 -27.17
N LYS A 29 28.30 -32.50 -27.77
CA LYS A 29 27.38 -32.35 -28.91
C LYS A 29 28.02 -31.46 -29.97
N ASP A 30 28.11 -31.96 -31.19
CA ASP A 30 28.52 -31.13 -32.34
C ASP A 30 27.38 -30.19 -32.73
N ILE A 31 27.70 -28.91 -32.92
CA ILE A 31 26.79 -27.90 -33.37
C ILE A 31 27.24 -27.47 -34.76
N THR A 32 26.45 -27.80 -35.76
CA THR A 32 26.68 -27.39 -37.15
C THR A 32 26.05 -26.03 -37.42
N GLY A 33 26.74 -25.15 -38.18
CA GLY A 33 26.20 -23.87 -38.62
C GLY A 33 26.53 -22.67 -37.73
N LEU A 34 27.27 -22.80 -36.63
CA LEU A 34 27.83 -21.68 -35.90
C LEU A 34 29.12 -21.19 -36.57
N ALA A 35 29.08 -19.97 -37.11
CA ALA A 35 30.31 -19.30 -37.58
C ALA A 35 31.25 -19.09 -36.36
N TYR A 36 32.49 -19.47 -36.51
CA TYR A 36 33.51 -19.28 -35.48
C TYR A 36 33.70 -17.80 -35.20
N LEU A 37 33.85 -17.42 -33.94
CA LEU A 37 34.11 -16.02 -33.54
C LEU A 37 35.41 -15.53 -34.21
N ASN A 38 35.27 -14.75 -35.26
CA ASN A 38 36.33 -14.15 -35.99
C ASN A 38 36.82 -12.86 -35.32
N SER A 39 38.08 -12.49 -35.47
CA SER A 39 38.73 -11.36 -34.82
C SER A 39 38.08 -9.95 -35.13
N GLY A 40 36.98 -9.93 -35.91
CA GLY A 40 36.26 -8.73 -36.27
C GLY A 40 34.90 -8.51 -35.57
N ILE A 41 34.47 -9.41 -34.64
CA ILE A 41 33.18 -9.24 -33.97
C ILE A 41 33.29 -8.22 -32.85
N LYS A 42 32.71 -7.07 -33.09
CA LYS A 42 32.44 -6.05 -32.06
C LYS A 42 31.09 -6.36 -31.42
N GLY A 43 31.09 -7.12 -30.33
CA GLY A 43 29.88 -7.51 -29.60
C GLY A 43 30.11 -7.62 -28.11
N LYS A 44 29.03 -7.62 -27.31
CA LYS A 44 29.07 -7.91 -25.88
C LYS A 44 29.20 -9.43 -25.69
N VAL A 45 30.14 -9.87 -24.86
CA VAL A 45 30.22 -11.26 -24.40
C VAL A 45 29.40 -11.32 -23.10
N GLY A 46 28.30 -12.07 -23.13
CA GLY A 46 27.48 -12.31 -21.95
C GLY A 46 27.86 -13.62 -21.27
N PHE A 47 28.08 -13.59 -19.96
CA PHE A 47 28.30 -14.78 -19.16
C PHE A 47 27.07 -15.05 -18.30
N GLY A 48 26.61 -16.29 -18.28
CA GLY A 48 25.53 -16.70 -17.40
C GLY A 48 24.11 -16.56 -17.95
N ASN A 49 23.93 -15.99 -19.15
CA ASN A 49 22.61 -15.86 -19.79
C ASN A 49 22.63 -16.29 -21.25
N GLU A 50 21.50 -16.83 -21.69
CA GLU A 50 21.27 -17.09 -23.12
C GLU A 50 20.92 -15.78 -23.82
N VAL A 51 21.77 -15.35 -24.78
CA VAL A 51 21.55 -14.11 -25.54
C VAL A 51 20.91 -14.47 -26.89
N HIS A 52 19.60 -14.40 -26.98
CA HIS A 52 18.85 -14.63 -28.23
C HIS A 52 18.28 -13.35 -28.88
N SER A 53 18.27 -12.28 -28.16
CA SER A 53 17.81 -10.96 -28.64
C SER A 53 18.25 -9.89 -27.62
N ALA A 54 17.74 -8.69 -27.75
CA ALA A 54 18.01 -7.63 -26.77
C ALA A 54 17.48 -7.93 -25.34
N ALA A 55 16.72 -9.04 -25.16
CA ALA A 55 16.22 -9.49 -23.88
C ALA A 55 17.02 -10.71 -23.37
N LEU A 56 17.51 -10.63 -22.14
CA LEU A 56 18.18 -11.72 -21.43
C LEU A 56 17.14 -12.72 -20.94
N SER A 57 17.18 -13.96 -21.46
CA SER A 57 16.31 -15.05 -20.98
C SER A 57 17.14 -16.24 -20.49
N ARG A 58 16.70 -16.89 -19.39
CA ARG A 58 17.32 -18.05 -18.75
C ARG A 58 18.70 -17.77 -18.14
N GLY A 59 18.73 -16.96 -17.07
CA GLY A 59 19.95 -16.63 -16.37
C GLY A 59 20.57 -17.78 -15.59
N PHE A 60 21.91 -17.80 -15.53
CA PHE A 60 22.65 -18.58 -14.56
C PHE A 60 22.62 -17.84 -13.22
N VAL A 61 22.10 -18.49 -12.18
CA VAL A 61 22.11 -17.96 -10.81
C VAL A 61 23.25 -18.65 -10.06
N GLY A 62 24.33 -17.92 -9.80
CA GLY A 62 25.50 -18.41 -9.11
C GLY A 62 26.70 -17.48 -9.29
N SER A 63 27.79 -17.76 -8.58
CA SER A 63 29.04 -16.99 -8.70
C SER A 63 30.01 -17.75 -9.60
N LEU A 64 30.64 -17.05 -10.55
CA LEU A 64 31.72 -17.55 -11.37
C LEU A 64 33.04 -17.09 -10.75
N SER A 65 33.84 -18.01 -10.20
CA SER A 65 35.11 -17.67 -9.55
C SER A 65 36.25 -17.37 -10.54
N GLU A 66 36.15 -17.87 -11.77
CA GLU A 66 37.14 -17.63 -12.81
C GLU A 66 36.54 -17.77 -14.22
N ILE A 67 36.86 -16.81 -15.09
CA ILE A 67 36.53 -16.85 -16.52
C ILE A 67 37.80 -16.68 -17.30
N ARG A 68 38.17 -17.70 -18.11
CA ARG A 68 39.31 -17.65 -19.01
C ARG A 68 38.84 -17.60 -20.45
N LEU A 69 39.34 -16.64 -21.21
CA LEU A 69 39.13 -16.53 -22.65
C LEU A 69 40.44 -16.87 -23.38
N ALA A 70 40.40 -17.85 -24.27
CA ALA A 70 41.53 -18.19 -25.09
C ALA A 70 41.21 -18.16 -26.58
N LYS A 71 42.22 -17.80 -27.38
CA LYS A 71 42.08 -17.60 -28.83
C LYS A 71 42.09 -18.94 -29.61
N THR A 72 42.51 -20.02 -28.99
CA THR A 72 42.63 -21.35 -29.63
C THR A 72 42.31 -22.46 -28.62
N SER A 73 41.77 -23.58 -29.11
CA SER A 73 41.48 -24.79 -28.31
C SER A 73 42.70 -25.47 -27.67
N ALA A 74 43.89 -25.17 -28.16
CA ALA A 74 45.14 -25.76 -27.68
C ALA A 74 45.53 -25.35 -26.25
N ASN A 75 44.89 -24.29 -25.72
CA ASN A 75 45.18 -23.75 -24.39
C ASN A 75 44.24 -24.23 -23.28
N PHE A 76 43.32 -25.14 -23.56
CA PHE A 76 42.41 -25.70 -22.57
C PHE A 76 42.66 -27.20 -22.40
N THR A 77 43.44 -27.56 -21.42
CA THR A 77 43.53 -28.96 -21.00
C THR A 77 42.34 -29.31 -20.13
N THR A 78 41.94 -30.61 -20.16
CA THR A 78 40.76 -31.11 -19.41
C THR A 78 40.83 -30.90 -17.89
N ASN A 79 41.98 -30.47 -17.36
CA ASN A 79 42.18 -30.17 -15.94
C ASN A 79 42.03 -28.69 -15.57
N GLU A 80 41.87 -27.78 -16.54
CA GLU A 80 41.82 -26.33 -16.27
C GLU A 80 40.42 -25.76 -16.01
N PHE A 81 39.37 -26.51 -16.38
CA PHE A 81 37.99 -26.19 -15.97
C PHE A 81 37.61 -26.96 -14.70
N LYS A 82 38.39 -26.81 -13.65
CA LYS A 82 37.83 -27.02 -12.34
C LYS A 82 37.07 -25.76 -11.97
N LEU A 83 35.75 -25.73 -12.23
CA LEU A 83 34.88 -24.83 -11.48
C LEU A 83 35.09 -25.22 -10.02
N VAL A 84 35.97 -24.51 -9.35
CA VAL A 84 35.94 -24.48 -7.89
C VAL A 84 34.64 -23.78 -7.55
N TYR A 85 33.59 -24.55 -7.35
CA TYR A 85 32.47 -24.11 -6.56
C TYR A 85 33.07 -23.89 -5.17
N SER A 86 33.63 -22.73 -4.92
CA SER A 86 33.54 -22.21 -3.58
C SER A 86 32.05 -21.96 -3.38
N GLN A 87 31.35 -22.84 -2.65
CA GLN A 87 30.25 -22.33 -1.86
C GLN A 87 30.89 -21.13 -1.13
N VAL A 88 30.63 -19.95 -1.60
CA VAL A 88 30.82 -18.78 -0.76
C VAL A 88 29.96 -19.14 0.45
N SER A 89 30.60 -19.51 1.54
CA SER A 89 29.90 -19.84 2.77
C SER A 89 29.20 -18.56 3.13
N CYS A 90 27.89 -18.56 2.91
CA CYS A 90 27.03 -17.43 3.16
C CYS A 90 26.93 -17.33 4.67
N ASP A 91 27.85 -16.62 5.28
CA ASP A 91 27.77 -16.35 6.71
C ASP A 91 26.59 -15.40 6.96
N THR A 92 25.54 -15.94 7.56
CA THR A 92 24.35 -15.21 7.97
C THR A 92 24.33 -14.91 9.46
N SER A 93 25.32 -15.39 10.21
CA SER A 93 25.35 -15.34 11.70
C SER A 93 25.41 -13.91 12.26
N GLY A 94 26.00 -12.98 11.49
CA GLY A 94 26.12 -11.56 11.88
C GLY A 94 24.93 -10.67 11.51
N ILE A 95 23.91 -11.19 10.81
CA ILE A 95 22.74 -10.40 10.39
C ILE A 95 21.80 -10.20 11.57
N LYS A 96 21.70 -8.96 12.04
CA LYS A 96 20.81 -8.54 13.12
C LYS A 96 19.49 -7.97 12.54
N GLU A 97 18.50 -7.83 13.42
CA GLU A 97 17.24 -7.14 13.07
C GLU A 97 17.51 -5.69 12.65
N ALA A 98 16.82 -5.22 11.62
CA ALA A 98 16.89 -3.84 11.14
C ALA A 98 15.59 -3.45 10.40
N ASN A 99 15.36 -2.15 10.28
CA ASN A 99 14.27 -1.62 9.48
C ASN A 99 14.60 -1.66 7.98
N THR A 100 15.88 -1.55 7.65
CA THR A 100 16.40 -1.51 6.27
C THR A 100 17.71 -2.28 6.18
N PHE A 101 17.93 -2.95 5.07
CA PHE A 101 19.20 -3.54 4.68
C PHE A 101 19.59 -3.09 3.29
N ASP A 102 20.79 -2.61 3.10
CA ASP A 102 21.37 -2.48 1.76
C ASP A 102 21.63 -3.87 1.19
N VAL A 103 21.36 -4.03 -0.08
CA VAL A 103 21.53 -5.30 -0.80
C VAL A 103 22.14 -5.08 -2.18
N GLU A 104 22.83 -6.12 -2.69
CA GLU A 104 23.45 -6.09 -3.99
C GLU A 104 23.02 -7.30 -4.84
N PRO A 105 23.00 -7.17 -6.20
CA PRO A 105 22.63 -8.24 -7.09
C PRO A 105 23.46 -9.54 -6.92
N ALA A 106 24.72 -9.40 -6.50
CA ALA A 106 25.64 -10.54 -6.32
C ALA A 106 25.53 -11.20 -4.94
N GLU A 107 24.75 -10.65 -4.02
CA GLU A 107 24.64 -11.17 -2.67
C GLU A 107 24.04 -12.57 -2.63
N CYS A 108 24.50 -13.43 -1.73
CA CYS A 108 24.02 -14.81 -1.69
C CYS A 108 22.55 -14.89 -1.24
N GLU A 109 21.83 -15.86 -1.80
CA GLU A 109 20.40 -16.01 -1.55
C GLU A 109 20.06 -16.27 -0.08
N ALA A 110 20.88 -17.04 0.64
CA ALA A 110 20.66 -17.31 2.05
C ALA A 110 20.79 -16.02 2.90
N ALA A 111 21.72 -15.11 2.57
CA ALA A 111 21.84 -13.82 3.24
C ALA A 111 20.61 -12.93 2.95
N LEU A 112 20.17 -12.86 1.68
CA LEU A 112 18.97 -12.12 1.31
C LEU A 112 17.71 -12.63 2.04
N LYS A 113 17.54 -13.97 2.09
CA LYS A 113 16.43 -14.58 2.84
C LYS A 113 16.52 -14.28 4.33
N THR A 114 17.73 -14.34 4.91
CA THR A 114 17.93 -13.98 6.33
C THR A 114 17.65 -12.51 6.59
N LYS A 115 18.18 -11.60 5.78
CA LYS A 115 17.88 -10.17 5.87
C LYS A 115 16.38 -9.92 5.81
N LEU A 116 15.67 -10.54 4.86
CA LEU A 116 14.22 -10.39 4.71
C LEU A 116 13.45 -10.86 5.95
N SER A 117 13.85 -11.98 6.56
CA SER A 117 13.26 -12.50 7.79
C SER A 117 13.60 -11.64 9.03
N LYS A 118 14.65 -10.83 8.96
CA LYS A 118 15.15 -9.95 10.02
C LYS A 118 14.65 -8.50 9.90
N LEU A 119 13.86 -8.18 8.87
CA LEU A 119 13.23 -6.86 8.76
C LEU A 119 12.22 -6.65 9.90
N ARG A 120 12.28 -5.48 10.50
CA ARG A 120 11.37 -5.05 11.58
C ARG A 120 10.85 -3.65 11.29
N PRO A 121 9.60 -3.35 11.70
CA PRO A 121 9.13 -1.96 11.73
C PRO A 121 9.96 -1.13 12.71
N THR A 122 9.99 0.17 12.51
CA THR A 122 10.24 1.10 13.60
C THR A 122 9.03 1.09 14.55
N GLU A 123 9.20 1.57 15.79
CA GLU A 123 8.07 1.71 16.72
C GLU A 123 6.96 2.58 16.10
N GLY A 124 7.34 3.68 15.43
CA GLY A 124 6.39 4.55 14.75
C GLY A 124 5.60 3.83 13.65
N GLN A 125 6.26 3.00 12.82
CA GLN A 125 5.58 2.23 11.78
C GLN A 125 4.63 1.16 12.35
N ALA A 126 5.01 0.53 13.46
CA ALA A 126 4.15 -0.45 14.11
C ALA A 126 2.92 0.21 14.76
N ASP A 127 3.13 1.37 15.45
CA ASP A 127 2.02 2.16 15.99
C ASP A 127 1.07 2.65 14.89
N TYR A 128 1.63 3.10 13.77
CA TYR A 128 0.89 3.60 12.62
C TYR A 128 -0.15 2.58 12.10
N ILE A 129 0.27 1.34 11.89
CA ILE A 129 -0.67 0.29 11.47
C ILE A 129 -1.69 -0.02 12.58
N ASP A 130 -1.29 0.06 13.86
CA ASP A 130 -2.20 -0.17 14.99
C ASP A 130 -3.29 0.91 15.14
N TRP A 131 -3.15 2.08 14.51
CA TRP A 131 -4.25 3.05 14.46
C TRP A 131 -5.47 2.50 13.71
N GLY A 132 -5.27 1.61 12.75
CA GLY A 132 -6.31 0.86 12.05
C GLY A 132 -7.05 1.69 11.02
N GLN A 133 -7.47 2.92 11.32
CA GLN A 133 -8.16 3.81 10.38
C GLN A 133 -7.86 5.28 10.63
N ILE A 134 -7.65 5.99 9.54
CA ILE A 134 -7.33 7.41 9.47
C ILE A 134 -8.42 8.13 8.65
N GLY A 135 -8.93 9.23 9.16
CA GLY A 135 -9.83 10.11 8.42
C GLY A 135 -9.06 11.05 7.50
N PHE A 136 -9.55 11.28 6.31
CA PHE A 136 -8.99 12.24 5.36
C PHE A 136 -9.99 13.37 5.12
N LEU A 137 -9.55 14.61 5.22
CA LEU A 137 -10.37 15.80 5.05
C LEU A 137 -9.89 16.61 3.85
N HIS A 138 -10.56 16.44 2.72
CA HIS A 138 -10.41 17.35 1.58
C HIS A 138 -11.38 18.52 1.76
N TYR A 139 -10.84 19.66 2.19
CA TYR A 139 -11.60 20.88 2.36
C TYR A 139 -10.75 22.08 1.97
N GLY A 140 -11.33 23.04 1.28
CA GLY A 140 -10.62 24.22 0.83
C GLY A 140 -11.38 24.93 -0.29
N ILE A 141 -10.64 25.67 -1.12
CA ILE A 141 -11.21 26.50 -2.16
C ILE A 141 -12.00 25.67 -3.20
N ASN A 142 -11.54 24.45 -3.49
CA ASN A 142 -12.20 23.55 -4.45
C ASN A 142 -13.63 23.17 -4.05
N THR A 143 -13.92 23.04 -2.76
CA THR A 143 -15.28 22.83 -2.24
C THR A 143 -16.26 23.92 -2.71
N TYR A 144 -15.81 25.18 -2.75
CA TYR A 144 -16.64 26.35 -3.11
C TYR A 144 -16.70 26.61 -4.61
N TYR A 145 -15.81 25.99 -5.38
CA TYR A 145 -15.79 26.08 -6.83
C TYR A 145 -16.30 24.81 -7.51
N ASN A 146 -16.73 23.81 -6.72
CA ASN A 146 -17.26 22.55 -7.20
C ASN A 146 -16.29 21.86 -8.18
N GLN A 147 -15.03 21.73 -7.78
CA GLN A 147 -13.95 21.16 -8.61
C GLN A 147 -13.01 20.29 -7.77
N GLU A 148 -12.28 19.41 -8.42
CA GLU A 148 -11.28 18.53 -7.79
C GLU A 148 -9.88 19.15 -7.82
N TRP A 149 -9.56 19.90 -8.86
CA TRP A 149 -8.27 20.52 -9.08
C TRP A 149 -8.44 21.99 -9.48
N GLY A 150 -8.06 22.88 -8.57
CA GLY A 150 -8.11 24.31 -8.82
C GLY A 150 -6.97 24.82 -9.72
N HIS A 151 -7.14 26.02 -10.22
CA HIS A 151 -6.23 26.65 -11.18
C HIS A 151 -5.32 27.72 -10.56
N GLY A 152 -5.43 27.96 -9.23
CA GLY A 152 -4.65 28.97 -8.52
C GLY A 152 -5.06 30.42 -8.81
N ASN A 153 -6.28 30.63 -9.31
CA ASN A 153 -6.87 31.95 -9.56
C ASN A 153 -8.27 32.10 -8.96
N GLU A 154 -8.68 31.12 -8.20
CA GLU A 154 -9.91 31.14 -7.44
C GLU A 154 -9.85 32.24 -6.37
N ASP A 155 -10.93 33.01 -6.22
CA ASP A 155 -11.02 34.07 -5.22
C ASP A 155 -11.35 33.51 -3.83
N PRO A 156 -10.45 33.59 -2.83
CA PRO A 156 -10.72 33.13 -1.47
C PRO A 156 -11.95 33.80 -0.82
N SER A 157 -12.32 35.00 -1.23
CA SER A 157 -13.47 35.71 -0.68
C SER A 157 -14.82 35.02 -0.90
N ARG A 158 -14.86 34.02 -1.81
CA ARG A 158 -16.03 33.15 -2.03
C ARG A 158 -16.27 32.16 -0.90
N ILE A 159 -15.27 31.92 -0.07
CA ILE A 159 -15.37 30.97 1.06
C ILE A 159 -16.02 31.69 2.24
N ASP A 160 -17.32 31.39 2.48
CA ASP A 160 -18.08 31.95 3.60
C ASP A 160 -19.06 30.94 4.23
N PRO A 161 -18.56 29.82 4.79
CA PRO A 161 -19.41 28.87 5.48
C PRO A 161 -20.11 29.53 6.69
N THR A 162 -21.44 29.38 6.77
CA THR A 162 -22.23 29.90 7.88
C THR A 162 -22.28 28.94 9.07
N GLY A 163 -21.94 27.67 8.84
CA GLY A 163 -22.03 26.59 9.84
C GLY A 163 -20.71 25.94 10.18
N LEU A 164 -19.56 26.63 9.98
CA LEU A 164 -18.23 26.04 10.20
C LEU A 164 -18.07 25.45 11.60
N ASP A 165 -17.93 24.13 11.67
CA ASP A 165 -17.90 23.36 12.92
C ASP A 165 -16.89 22.22 12.86
N THR A 166 -15.63 22.53 13.17
CA THR A 166 -14.53 21.56 13.20
C THR A 166 -14.66 20.53 14.32
N ASP A 167 -15.44 20.86 15.37
CA ASP A 167 -15.76 19.91 16.45
C ASP A 167 -16.67 18.79 15.93
N GLN A 168 -17.66 19.13 15.08
CA GLN A 168 -18.52 18.15 14.43
C GLN A 168 -17.69 17.22 13.52
N TRP A 169 -16.69 17.75 12.79
CA TRP A 169 -15.80 16.94 11.97
C TRP A 169 -15.05 15.92 12.84
N ALA A 170 -14.30 16.42 13.82
CA ALA A 170 -13.49 15.57 14.70
C ALA A 170 -14.34 14.55 15.47
N LYS A 171 -15.49 14.97 15.99
CA LYS A 171 -16.41 14.07 16.69
C LYS A 171 -16.92 12.96 15.78
N SER A 172 -17.29 13.27 14.54
CA SER A 172 -17.80 12.26 13.62
C SER A 172 -16.75 11.18 13.29
N PHE A 173 -15.50 11.57 13.08
CA PHE A 173 -14.42 10.59 12.91
C PHE A 173 -14.15 9.79 14.19
N ALA A 174 -14.15 10.42 15.36
CA ALA A 174 -13.99 9.72 16.63
C ALA A 174 -15.11 8.70 16.87
N ASP A 175 -16.37 9.09 16.59
CA ASP A 175 -17.53 8.19 16.69
C ASP A 175 -17.42 7.00 15.70
N GLY A 176 -16.78 7.19 14.56
CA GLY A 176 -16.45 6.13 13.59
C GLY A 176 -15.27 5.23 14.00
N GLY A 177 -14.60 5.51 15.13
CA GLY A 177 -13.47 4.72 15.62
C GLY A 177 -12.10 5.10 15.03
N PHE A 178 -12.03 6.20 14.27
CA PHE A 178 -10.78 6.72 13.71
C PHE A 178 -9.81 7.19 14.80
N LYS A 179 -8.51 7.14 14.52
CA LYS A 179 -7.45 7.52 15.45
C LYS A 179 -6.71 8.78 15.07
N MET A 180 -6.84 9.20 13.82
CA MET A 180 -6.19 10.40 13.28
C MET A 180 -7.10 11.07 12.25
N ILE A 181 -6.88 12.37 12.04
CA ILE A 181 -7.41 13.13 10.91
C ILE A 181 -6.23 13.65 10.09
N MET A 182 -6.17 13.29 8.83
CA MET A 182 -5.30 13.87 7.81
C MET A 182 -5.99 15.08 7.19
N VAL A 183 -5.33 16.23 7.16
CA VAL A 183 -5.92 17.48 6.65
C VAL A 183 -5.16 17.94 5.40
N THR A 184 -5.89 18.27 4.33
CA THR A 184 -5.30 18.91 3.15
C THR A 184 -4.97 20.37 3.45
N VAL A 185 -3.84 20.60 4.15
CA VAL A 185 -3.43 21.96 4.55
C VAL A 185 -3.10 22.85 3.35
N LYS A 186 -2.67 22.25 2.25
CA LYS A 186 -2.52 22.85 0.92
C LYS A 186 -2.75 21.77 -0.16
N HIS A 187 -3.68 21.99 -1.06
CA HIS A 187 -3.95 21.15 -2.22
C HIS A 187 -3.27 21.72 -3.49
N HIS A 188 -3.47 21.13 -4.65
CA HIS A 188 -2.83 21.48 -5.93
C HIS A 188 -3.13 22.91 -6.41
N ASP A 189 -4.23 23.48 -5.97
CA ASP A 189 -4.60 24.89 -6.23
C ASP A 189 -3.67 25.90 -5.55
N GLY A 190 -2.91 25.47 -4.52
CA GLY A 190 -2.03 26.30 -3.71
C GLY A 190 -2.73 27.08 -2.59
N PHE A 191 -4.05 26.82 -2.36
CA PHE A 191 -4.79 27.46 -1.28
C PHE A 191 -4.44 26.83 0.08
N GLU A 192 -4.13 27.66 1.07
CA GLU A 192 -3.68 27.26 2.39
C GLU A 192 -4.76 27.41 3.46
N LEU A 193 -4.94 26.38 4.29
CA LEU A 193 -5.91 26.39 5.40
C LEU A 193 -5.39 27.08 6.66
N TYR A 194 -4.19 27.64 6.62
CA TYR A 194 -3.54 28.27 7.78
C TYR A 194 -2.97 29.65 7.41
N ASP A 195 -2.62 30.43 8.41
CA ASP A 195 -2.06 31.79 8.26
C ASP A 195 -0.55 31.69 8.02
N SER A 196 -0.13 31.46 6.77
CA SER A 196 1.28 31.37 6.40
C SER A 196 1.92 32.74 6.23
N ARG A 197 3.17 32.90 6.71
CA ARG A 197 3.96 34.10 6.48
C ARG A 197 4.47 34.25 5.05
N TYR A 198 4.42 33.17 4.28
CA TYR A 198 5.01 33.07 2.93
C TYR A 198 3.96 33.17 1.82
N ASN A 199 2.68 33.04 2.16
CA ASN A 199 1.56 33.26 1.24
C ASN A 199 0.49 34.08 2.00
N THR A 200 0.31 35.32 1.59
CA THR A 200 -0.59 36.27 2.27
C THR A 200 -1.80 36.67 1.42
N GLU A 201 -2.00 36.02 0.28
CA GLU A 201 -3.06 36.36 -0.68
C GLU A 201 -3.99 35.19 -0.99
N HIS A 202 -3.50 33.94 -0.92
CA HIS A 202 -4.24 32.74 -1.32
C HIS A 202 -4.32 31.72 -0.16
N ASP A 203 -4.85 32.18 0.96
CA ASP A 203 -4.93 31.44 2.21
C ASP A 203 -6.28 31.65 2.91
N TRP A 204 -6.47 30.95 4.02
CA TRP A 204 -7.68 31.04 4.83
C TRP A 204 -7.94 32.46 5.37
N ALA A 205 -6.92 33.23 5.70
CA ALA A 205 -7.06 34.58 6.24
C ALA A 205 -7.74 35.55 5.25
N ASN A 206 -7.68 35.24 3.95
CA ASN A 206 -8.30 36.02 2.88
C ASN A 206 -9.76 35.67 2.59
N THR A 207 -10.31 34.65 3.23
CA THR A 207 -11.71 34.23 3.06
C THR A 207 -12.70 35.23 3.64
N ALA A 208 -13.94 35.20 3.15
CA ALA A 208 -15.00 36.03 3.72
C ALA A 208 -15.32 35.62 5.17
N VAL A 209 -15.33 34.32 5.46
CA VAL A 209 -15.54 33.81 6.83
C VAL A 209 -14.46 34.31 7.79
N ALA A 210 -13.19 34.28 7.40
CA ALA A 210 -12.10 34.76 8.23
C ALA A 210 -12.20 36.26 8.51
N LYS A 211 -12.55 37.07 7.50
CA LYS A 211 -12.76 38.49 7.63
C LYS A 211 -13.96 38.81 8.53
N ARG A 212 -15.02 37.99 8.48
CA ARG A 212 -16.23 38.16 9.29
C ARG A 212 -16.02 37.72 10.74
N THR A 213 -15.30 36.63 10.98
CA THR A 213 -15.14 36.02 12.31
C THR A 213 -13.85 36.41 13.03
N GLY A 214 -12.84 36.89 12.30
CA GLY A 214 -11.49 37.11 12.80
C GLY A 214 -10.63 35.84 12.88
N GLU A 215 -11.17 34.66 12.52
CA GLU A 215 -10.43 33.38 12.53
C GLU A 215 -9.61 33.24 11.26
N LYS A 216 -8.31 33.40 11.36
CA LYS A 216 -7.39 33.43 10.23
C LYS A 216 -6.70 32.09 9.95
N ASP A 217 -6.87 31.10 10.84
CA ASP A 217 -6.12 29.87 10.82
C ASP A 217 -7.06 28.69 11.09
N LEU A 218 -7.65 28.16 10.01
CA LEU A 218 -8.56 27.03 10.11
C LEU A 218 -7.84 25.75 10.59
N PHE A 219 -6.60 25.55 10.15
CA PHE A 219 -5.86 24.34 10.54
C PHE A 219 -5.65 24.32 12.05
N ARG A 220 -5.31 25.42 12.70
CA ARG A 220 -5.20 25.52 14.16
C ARG A 220 -6.50 25.13 14.86
N LYS A 221 -7.64 25.54 14.30
CA LYS A 221 -8.95 25.16 14.83
C LYS A 221 -9.22 23.67 14.69
N ILE A 222 -8.87 23.07 13.53
CA ILE A 222 -8.99 21.61 13.31
C ILE A 222 -8.10 20.85 14.30
N VAL A 223 -6.85 21.28 14.52
CA VAL A 223 -5.93 20.68 15.51
C VAL A 223 -6.52 20.71 16.92
N ALA A 224 -7.13 21.85 17.32
CA ALA A 224 -7.77 21.98 18.62
C ALA A 224 -8.96 21.00 18.76
N SER A 225 -9.79 20.89 17.73
CA SER A 225 -10.90 19.94 17.69
C SER A 225 -10.44 18.48 17.70
N ALA A 226 -9.44 18.13 16.92
CA ALA A 226 -8.84 16.78 16.92
C ALA A 226 -8.35 16.40 18.33
N LYS A 227 -7.60 17.29 18.98
CA LYS A 227 -7.13 17.09 20.36
C LYS A 227 -8.28 16.90 21.35
N LYS A 228 -9.36 17.70 21.22
CA LYS A 228 -10.55 17.62 22.08
C LYS A 228 -11.21 16.25 22.01
N TYR A 229 -11.21 15.60 20.86
CA TYR A 229 -11.82 14.29 20.63
C TYR A 229 -10.80 13.13 20.62
N GLY A 230 -9.57 13.38 21.08
CA GLY A 230 -8.54 12.32 21.23
C GLY A 230 -7.96 11.81 19.91
N LEU A 231 -8.07 12.60 18.85
CA LEU A 231 -7.53 12.25 17.54
C LEU A 231 -6.13 12.84 17.34
N LYS A 232 -5.27 12.07 16.69
CA LYS A 232 -3.98 12.54 16.14
C LYS A 232 -4.24 13.43 14.93
N VAL A 233 -3.22 14.18 14.51
CA VAL A 233 -3.29 15.05 13.32
C VAL A 233 -2.19 14.69 12.35
N GLY A 234 -2.55 14.48 11.10
CA GLY A 234 -1.66 14.40 9.96
C GLY A 234 -1.84 15.57 9.00
N ILE A 235 -0.87 15.83 8.18
CA ILE A 235 -0.93 16.84 7.13
C ILE A 235 -0.73 16.20 5.75
N TYR A 236 -1.67 16.44 4.85
CA TYR A 236 -1.46 16.29 3.42
C TYR A 236 -0.96 17.64 2.89
N TYR A 237 0.11 17.58 2.12
CA TYR A 237 0.68 18.75 1.48
C TYR A 237 0.97 18.43 0.01
N SER A 238 0.35 19.19 -0.90
CA SER A 238 0.65 19.06 -2.32
C SER A 238 1.95 19.78 -2.69
N PRO A 239 2.92 19.07 -3.31
CA PRO A 239 4.06 19.70 -3.95
C PRO A 239 3.67 20.47 -5.22
N ALA A 240 2.60 20.08 -5.93
CA ALA A 240 2.03 20.89 -7.01
C ALA A 240 1.35 22.14 -6.43
N ASP A 241 1.47 23.27 -7.13
CA ASP A 241 0.97 24.56 -6.64
C ASP A 241 0.63 25.48 -7.81
N SER A 242 -0.63 25.44 -8.24
CA SER A 242 -1.10 26.24 -9.35
C SER A 242 -1.04 27.74 -9.08
N TYR A 243 -1.18 28.16 -7.81
CA TYR A 243 -1.06 29.58 -7.45
C TYR A 243 0.37 30.08 -7.58
N MET A 244 1.36 29.35 -7.03
CA MET A 244 2.78 29.70 -7.16
C MET A 244 3.30 29.54 -8.58
N GLU A 245 2.72 28.65 -9.39
CA GLU A 245 2.98 28.59 -10.82
C GLU A 245 2.57 29.89 -11.51
N ARG A 246 1.38 30.39 -11.24
CA ARG A 246 0.90 31.69 -11.77
C ARG A 246 1.72 32.88 -11.28
N LYS A 247 2.31 32.80 -10.09
CA LYS A 247 3.24 33.79 -9.55
C LYS A 247 4.66 33.68 -10.13
N GLY A 248 4.92 32.66 -10.95
CA GLY A 248 6.24 32.42 -11.56
C GLY A 248 7.30 31.96 -10.55
N VAL A 249 6.90 31.30 -9.49
CA VAL A 249 7.76 30.71 -8.47
C VAL A 249 7.89 29.21 -8.69
N TRP A 250 6.77 28.49 -8.81
CA TRP A 250 6.76 27.07 -9.15
C TRP A 250 7.15 26.88 -10.61
N GLY A 251 8.02 25.91 -10.92
CA GLY A 251 8.44 25.56 -12.28
C GLY A 251 9.29 26.62 -12.99
N ASN A 252 9.90 27.56 -12.24
CA ASN A 252 10.67 28.66 -12.79
C ASN A 252 12.11 28.30 -13.18
N ASN A 253 12.51 27.05 -13.02
CA ASN A 253 13.86 26.55 -13.28
C ASN A 253 14.96 27.30 -12.52
N SER A 254 14.63 27.85 -11.33
CA SER A 254 15.61 28.51 -10.49
C SER A 254 16.71 27.55 -10.01
N ALA A 255 17.92 28.09 -9.81
CA ALA A 255 19.05 27.29 -9.33
C ALA A 255 18.84 26.83 -7.89
N ARG A 256 19.26 25.59 -7.58
CA ARG A 256 19.33 25.08 -6.20
C ARG A 256 20.52 25.75 -5.48
N VAL A 257 20.23 26.74 -4.67
CA VAL A 257 21.23 27.48 -3.89
C VAL A 257 21.00 27.26 -2.39
N GLU A 258 22.01 27.53 -1.58
CA GLU A 258 21.91 27.44 -0.10
C GLU A 258 20.85 28.44 0.39
N ARG A 259 19.89 27.94 1.14
CA ARG A 259 18.82 28.67 1.81
C ARG A 259 18.90 28.46 3.31
N THR A 260 18.61 29.51 4.09
CA THR A 260 18.44 29.37 5.54
C THR A 260 16.97 29.26 5.86
N ILE A 261 16.58 28.18 6.53
CA ILE A 261 15.20 27.86 6.92
C ILE A 261 15.08 27.88 8.44
N PRO A 262 14.14 28.63 9.04
CA PRO A 262 13.17 29.49 8.37
C PRO A 262 13.85 30.73 7.78
N THR A 263 13.34 31.17 6.63
CA THR A 263 13.67 32.47 6.05
C THR A 263 12.80 33.51 6.74
N LEU A 264 13.40 34.34 7.63
CA LEU A 264 12.64 35.32 8.38
C LEU A 264 12.08 36.43 7.46
N VAL A 265 10.77 36.66 7.57
CA VAL A 265 10.10 37.77 6.87
C VAL A 265 10.25 39.08 7.67
N LYS A 266 9.85 40.20 7.06
CA LYS A 266 9.85 41.50 7.76
C LYS A 266 8.91 41.44 8.98
N ASN A 267 9.43 41.80 10.18
CA ASN A 267 8.75 41.73 11.47
C ASN A 267 8.29 40.31 11.86
N ASP A 268 9.05 39.29 11.48
CA ASP A 268 8.81 37.90 11.83
C ASP A 268 8.78 37.73 13.37
N ASP A 269 7.67 37.24 13.90
CA ASP A 269 7.45 37.00 15.33
C ASP A 269 8.36 35.89 15.89
N ARG A 270 8.96 35.06 15.03
CA ARG A 270 9.91 34.00 15.38
C ARG A 270 11.34 34.51 15.54
N ALA A 271 11.65 35.75 15.10
CA ALA A 271 13.02 36.24 15.03
C ALA A 271 13.76 36.14 16.38
N GLY A 272 13.11 36.48 17.50
CA GLY A 272 13.68 36.34 18.84
C GLY A 272 13.93 34.89 19.28
N LYS A 273 13.04 33.97 18.88
CA LYS A 273 13.19 32.53 19.18
C LYS A 273 14.30 31.89 18.34
N VAL A 274 14.41 32.27 17.08
CA VAL A 274 15.48 31.86 16.18
C VAL A 274 16.87 32.42 16.69
N ALA A 275 16.95 33.71 17.00
CA ALA A 275 18.18 34.32 17.49
C ALA A 275 18.65 33.71 18.83
N SER A 276 17.75 33.27 19.69
CA SER A 276 18.06 32.63 20.97
C SER A 276 18.27 31.10 20.85
N GLY A 277 18.18 30.51 19.67
CA GLY A 277 18.29 29.06 19.44
C GLY A 277 17.12 28.24 19.99
N LYS A 278 16.00 28.86 20.39
CA LYS A 278 14.79 28.14 20.81
C LYS A 278 14.06 27.50 19.65
N LEU A 279 14.21 28.06 18.45
CA LEU A 279 13.80 27.48 17.20
C LEU A 279 15.03 27.13 16.36
N PRO A 280 15.20 25.92 15.87
CA PRO A 280 16.36 25.53 15.08
C PRO A 280 16.38 26.23 13.73
N THR A 281 17.56 26.37 13.14
CA THR A 281 17.73 26.81 11.76
C THR A 281 18.46 25.75 10.96
N PHE A 282 18.12 25.65 9.69
CA PHE A 282 18.68 24.68 8.76
C PHE A 282 19.27 25.40 7.55
N LYS A 283 20.26 24.78 6.93
CA LYS A 283 20.80 25.21 5.65
C LYS A 283 20.59 24.11 4.63
N TYR A 284 19.78 24.40 3.64
CA TYR A 284 19.45 23.45 2.58
C TYR A 284 19.68 24.06 1.19
N LYS A 285 20.11 23.24 0.23
CA LYS A 285 20.09 23.63 -1.16
C LYS A 285 18.68 23.38 -1.73
N ALA A 286 18.04 24.42 -2.22
CA ALA A 286 16.69 24.34 -2.77
C ALA A 286 16.49 25.36 -3.89
N THR A 287 15.53 25.08 -4.79
CA THR A 287 14.97 26.03 -5.77
C THR A 287 14.22 27.16 -5.03
N ASP A 288 13.73 28.15 -5.74
CA ASP A 288 12.87 29.18 -5.15
C ASP A 288 11.59 28.54 -4.56
N TYR A 289 10.95 27.64 -5.33
CA TYR A 289 9.78 26.92 -4.86
C TYR A 289 10.11 25.93 -3.74
N GLY A 290 11.25 25.21 -3.84
CA GLY A 290 11.71 24.34 -2.77
C GLY A 290 11.93 25.07 -1.46
N ALA A 291 12.48 26.32 -1.51
CA ALA A 291 12.62 27.17 -0.32
C ALA A 291 11.27 27.63 0.25
N TYR A 292 10.31 27.97 -0.62
CA TYR A 292 8.94 28.28 -0.22
C TYR A 292 8.30 27.10 0.51
N MET A 293 8.35 25.91 -0.07
CA MET A 293 7.81 24.69 0.50
C MET A 293 8.47 24.35 1.86
N LEU A 294 9.81 24.45 1.96
CA LEU A 294 10.54 24.22 3.22
C LEU A 294 10.12 25.19 4.32
N ASN A 295 9.89 26.46 3.99
CA ASN A 295 9.44 27.45 4.96
C ASN A 295 8.01 27.16 5.46
N GLN A 296 7.11 26.73 4.60
CA GLN A 296 5.76 26.32 4.98
C GLN A 296 5.75 25.04 5.82
N LEU A 297 6.53 24.04 5.43
CA LEU A 297 6.71 22.84 6.25
C LEU A 297 7.28 23.17 7.62
N TYR A 298 8.22 24.11 7.70
CA TYR A 298 8.75 24.57 8.97
C TYR A 298 7.67 25.16 9.88
N GLU A 299 6.76 26.00 9.34
CA GLU A 299 5.61 26.53 10.09
C GLU A 299 4.72 25.40 10.60
N LEU A 300 4.31 24.50 9.70
CA LEU A 300 3.41 23.38 10.02
C LEU A 300 4.00 22.44 11.08
N LEU A 301 5.31 22.20 11.04
CA LEU A 301 5.99 21.26 11.93
C LEU A 301 6.44 21.87 13.27
N THR A 302 6.37 23.21 13.43
CA THR A 302 6.83 23.88 14.66
C THR A 302 5.75 24.65 15.43
N GLU A 303 4.60 24.91 14.81
CA GLU A 303 3.60 25.81 15.39
C GLU A 303 2.25 25.16 15.74
N TYR A 304 2.03 23.88 15.35
CA TYR A 304 0.75 23.20 15.52
C TYR A 304 0.78 22.01 16.50
N GLY A 305 1.90 21.82 17.20
CA GLY A 305 2.10 20.69 18.10
C GLY A 305 2.51 19.43 17.37
N ASP A 306 2.12 18.26 17.89
CA ASP A 306 2.54 16.98 17.34
C ASP A 306 1.81 16.69 16.02
N ILE A 307 2.59 16.52 14.96
CA ILE A 307 2.13 16.02 13.67
C ILE A 307 2.49 14.54 13.60
N SER A 308 1.49 13.70 13.40
CA SER A 308 1.67 12.25 13.43
C SER A 308 1.98 11.64 12.08
N GLU A 309 1.64 12.35 10.99
CA GLU A 309 1.91 11.93 9.62
C GLU A 309 2.08 13.13 8.70
N VAL A 310 3.01 13.01 7.74
CA VAL A 310 3.17 13.95 6.63
C VAL A 310 3.05 13.18 5.32
N TRP A 311 2.08 13.56 4.52
CA TRP A 311 1.74 12.92 3.26
C TRP A 311 1.95 13.90 2.10
N PHE A 312 2.92 13.61 1.24
CA PHE A 312 3.16 14.38 0.02
C PHE A 312 2.47 13.72 -1.17
N ASP A 313 1.65 14.49 -1.89
CA ASP A 313 1.10 14.03 -3.16
C ASP A 313 2.20 13.93 -4.23
N GLY A 314 2.09 12.96 -5.12
CA GLY A 314 3.05 12.76 -6.22
C GLY A 314 2.82 13.65 -7.44
N ALA A 315 1.91 14.63 -7.34
CA ALA A 315 1.48 15.45 -8.48
C ALA A 315 2.54 16.42 -8.98
N GLN A 316 2.51 16.70 -10.28
CA GLN A 316 3.13 17.85 -10.96
C GLN A 316 2.03 18.87 -11.32
N GLY A 317 2.41 20.11 -11.67
CA GLY A 317 1.45 21.14 -12.05
C GLY A 317 0.64 20.83 -13.32
N ASN A 318 -0.41 21.59 -13.53
CA ASN A 318 -1.34 21.46 -14.66
C ASN A 318 -0.81 22.02 -15.98
N THR A 319 0.33 22.75 -15.97
CA THR A 319 0.91 23.35 -17.17
C THR A 319 2.09 22.53 -17.69
N ALA A 320 2.71 23.00 -18.76
CA ALA A 320 3.90 22.36 -19.36
C ALA A 320 5.18 22.52 -18.50
N GLY A 321 5.12 23.28 -17.40
CA GLY A 321 6.23 23.44 -16.47
C GLY A 321 6.45 22.18 -15.62
N THR A 322 7.68 21.98 -15.18
CA THR A 322 8.05 20.95 -14.21
C THR A 322 8.85 21.58 -13.08
N GLU A 323 8.57 21.19 -11.86
CA GLU A 323 9.38 21.58 -10.68
C GLU A 323 10.22 20.41 -10.21
N HIS A 324 11.41 20.71 -9.76
CA HIS A 324 12.24 19.71 -9.09
C HIS A 324 11.96 19.76 -7.58
N TYR A 325 11.33 18.73 -7.05
CA TYR A 325 11.05 18.62 -5.63
C TYR A 325 12.24 18.03 -4.89
N ASP A 326 12.77 18.76 -3.92
CA ASP A 326 13.90 18.37 -3.08
C ASP A 326 13.46 17.42 -1.93
N TYR A 327 12.85 16.26 -2.28
CA TYR A 327 12.26 15.35 -1.30
C TYR A 327 13.21 14.95 -0.17
N GLY A 328 14.48 14.70 -0.46
CA GLY A 328 15.47 14.32 0.55
C GLY A 328 15.59 15.35 1.69
N VAL A 329 15.64 16.65 1.36
CA VAL A 329 15.70 17.69 2.39
C VAL A 329 14.36 17.95 3.07
N PHE A 330 13.23 17.73 2.37
CA PHE A 330 11.91 17.79 2.99
C PHE A 330 11.75 16.70 4.05
N TYR A 331 12.11 15.46 3.73
CA TYR A 331 12.07 14.34 4.66
C TYR A 331 13.05 14.50 5.81
N GLU A 332 14.26 15.01 5.53
CA GLU A 332 15.23 15.30 6.59
C GLU A 332 14.69 16.33 7.59
N MET A 333 14.08 17.40 7.13
CA MET A 333 13.53 18.44 8.01
C MET A 333 12.36 17.90 8.83
N ILE A 334 11.46 17.10 8.24
CA ILE A 334 10.38 16.43 8.98
C ILE A 334 10.97 15.56 10.09
N ARG A 335 11.96 14.72 9.78
CA ARG A 335 12.59 13.83 10.76
C ARG A 335 13.26 14.59 11.91
N ARG A 336 13.80 15.77 11.63
CA ARG A 336 14.44 16.63 12.67
C ARG A 336 13.45 17.36 13.55
N LEU A 337 12.32 17.81 13.00
CA LEU A 337 11.33 18.61 13.72
C LEU A 337 10.25 17.75 14.38
N GLN A 338 9.87 16.66 13.73
CA GLN A 338 8.82 15.74 14.18
C GLN A 338 9.30 14.28 13.97
N PRO A 339 10.27 13.81 14.78
CA PRO A 339 10.90 12.49 14.58
C PRO A 339 9.93 11.31 14.69
N GLN A 340 8.78 11.52 15.34
CA GLN A 340 7.71 10.51 15.47
C GLN A 340 6.74 10.51 14.29
N ALA A 341 6.78 11.52 13.40
CA ALA A 341 5.85 11.61 12.28
C ALA A 341 6.16 10.52 11.24
N ILE A 342 5.13 9.84 10.78
CA ILE A 342 5.19 8.94 9.64
C ILE A 342 5.32 9.79 8.37
N GLN A 343 6.27 9.46 7.54
CA GLN A 343 6.43 10.04 6.22
C GLN A 343 5.84 9.07 5.20
N ALA A 344 4.70 9.44 4.63
CA ALA A 344 3.89 8.56 3.81
C ALA A 344 3.92 8.91 2.31
N ASN A 345 3.31 8.06 1.50
CA ASN A 345 3.23 8.02 0.05
C ASN A 345 4.57 7.56 -0.58
N ALA A 346 5.38 8.40 -1.17
CA ALA A 346 6.68 8.02 -1.75
C ALA A 346 7.86 8.25 -0.79
N ALA A 347 7.60 8.25 0.51
CA ALA A 347 8.58 8.51 1.57
C ALA A 347 9.06 7.23 2.26
N TYR A 348 9.86 7.37 3.33
CA TYR A 348 10.58 6.25 3.95
C TYR A 348 9.72 5.33 4.83
N ASP A 349 8.59 5.82 5.39
CA ASP A 349 7.93 5.07 6.46
C ASP A 349 6.71 4.28 5.97
N ALA A 350 5.94 4.81 5.03
CA ALA A 350 4.77 4.14 4.47
C ALA A 350 4.63 4.45 2.97
N ARG A 351 4.11 3.49 2.22
CA ARG A 351 3.88 3.61 0.77
C ARG A 351 2.41 3.67 0.45
N TRP A 352 2.08 4.41 -0.57
CA TRP A 352 0.77 4.29 -1.20
C TRP A 352 0.57 2.89 -1.78
N VAL A 353 -0.63 2.32 -1.61
CA VAL A 353 -0.94 0.95 -2.05
C VAL A 353 -0.96 0.79 -3.57
N GLY A 354 -1.15 1.90 -4.33
CA GLY A 354 -1.15 1.95 -5.78
C GLY A 354 -2.53 1.98 -6.44
N ASN A 355 -3.59 2.19 -5.68
CA ASN A 355 -4.95 2.45 -6.16
C ASN A 355 -5.70 3.33 -5.15
N GLU A 356 -6.78 4.00 -5.61
CA GLU A 356 -7.69 4.82 -4.80
C GLU A 356 -9.05 4.12 -4.58
N ASP A 357 -9.08 2.79 -4.70
CA ASP A 357 -10.32 1.99 -4.70
C ASP A 357 -10.64 1.37 -3.33
N GLY A 358 -9.87 1.68 -2.29
CA GLY A 358 -10.14 1.22 -0.93
C GLY A 358 -9.73 -0.23 -0.65
N TRP A 359 -8.75 -0.80 -1.38
CA TRP A 359 -8.30 -2.17 -1.15
C TRP A 359 -6.79 -2.36 -1.22
N ALA A 360 -6.28 -3.20 -0.32
CA ALA A 360 -4.94 -3.77 -0.37
C ALA A 360 -4.97 -5.14 -1.08
N ARG A 361 -3.80 -5.61 -1.49
CA ARG A 361 -3.64 -6.96 -2.05
C ARG A 361 -4.06 -8.00 -1.04
N GLN A 362 -4.56 -9.13 -1.50
CA GLN A 362 -4.82 -10.26 -0.59
C GLN A 362 -3.54 -10.79 0.07
N THR A 363 -2.40 -10.64 -0.60
CA THR A 363 -1.07 -10.96 -0.10
C THR A 363 -0.28 -9.67 0.05
N GLU A 364 -0.53 -8.93 1.13
CA GLU A 364 0.12 -7.63 1.37
C GLU A 364 1.30 -7.78 2.33
N TRP A 365 2.51 -7.54 1.80
CA TRP A 365 3.76 -7.62 2.55
C TRP A 365 4.24 -6.22 2.93
N SER A 366 4.57 -6.02 4.20
CA SER A 366 5.33 -4.84 4.63
C SER A 366 6.84 -4.94 4.29
N PRO A 367 7.51 -6.11 4.44
CA PRO A 367 8.86 -6.28 3.91
C PRO A 367 8.89 -6.24 2.38
N GLN A 368 9.62 -5.27 1.81
CA GLN A 368 9.69 -5.01 0.36
C GLN A 368 11.13 -4.92 -0.12
N ALA A 369 11.33 -5.25 -1.40
CA ALA A 369 12.48 -4.78 -2.15
C ALA A 369 12.20 -3.37 -2.63
N ALA A 370 13.12 -2.43 -2.39
CA ALA A 370 12.96 -1.02 -2.73
C ALA A 370 14.22 -0.47 -3.38
N TYR A 371 14.06 0.60 -4.12
CA TYR A 371 15.16 1.37 -4.68
C TYR A 371 15.28 2.70 -3.92
N ASN A 372 16.45 2.91 -3.32
CA ASN A 372 16.82 4.18 -2.72
C ASN A 372 17.87 4.82 -3.63
N ASP A 373 17.56 5.99 -4.18
CA ASP A 373 18.48 6.74 -5.05
C ASP A 373 19.59 7.47 -4.27
N GLY A 374 19.52 7.44 -2.92
CA GLY A 374 20.49 8.06 -2.04
C GLY A 374 20.36 9.58 -1.90
N VAL A 375 19.41 10.17 -2.61
CA VAL A 375 19.22 11.63 -2.67
C VAL A 375 17.83 12.06 -2.24
N ASP A 376 16.79 11.54 -2.89
CA ASP A 376 15.45 12.10 -2.77
C ASP A 376 14.45 11.16 -2.08
N LYS A 377 14.31 9.91 -2.47
CA LYS A 377 13.25 9.04 -1.96
C LYS A 377 13.52 7.55 -2.09
N VAL A 378 12.78 6.78 -1.30
CA VAL A 378 12.61 5.33 -1.49
C VAL A 378 11.41 5.10 -2.43
N SER A 379 11.56 4.22 -3.38
CA SER A 379 10.50 3.87 -4.32
C SER A 379 10.45 2.38 -4.60
N LEU A 380 9.25 1.89 -4.93
CA LEU A 380 9.08 0.59 -5.57
C LEU A 380 9.34 0.71 -7.07
N LYS A 381 9.65 -0.41 -7.71
CA LYS A 381 9.78 -0.47 -9.17
C LYS A 381 8.48 -0.01 -9.84
N PRO A 382 8.53 0.84 -10.88
CA PRO A 382 7.35 1.23 -11.64
C PRO A 382 6.53 0.03 -12.13
N GLY A 383 5.21 0.06 -11.93
CA GLY A 383 4.28 -1.02 -12.28
C GLY A 383 4.02 -2.04 -11.18
N GLN A 384 4.80 -2.07 -10.09
CA GLN A 384 4.55 -2.95 -8.95
C GLN A 384 3.54 -2.39 -7.95
N MET A 385 3.17 -1.13 -8.10
CA MET A 385 2.19 -0.45 -7.26
C MET A 385 0.74 -0.90 -7.54
N ALA A 386 0.49 -1.49 -8.72
CA ALA A 386 -0.83 -1.98 -9.12
C ALA A 386 -1.18 -3.31 -8.44
N ALA A 387 -2.24 -3.99 -8.89
CA ALA A 387 -2.80 -5.22 -8.33
C ALA A 387 -1.88 -6.47 -8.43
N ASP A 388 -0.57 -6.30 -8.41
CA ASP A 388 0.38 -7.41 -8.44
C ASP A 388 0.35 -8.20 -7.13
N GLY A 389 -0.28 -9.35 -7.13
CA GLY A 389 -0.37 -10.26 -5.97
C GLY A 389 0.97 -10.89 -5.56
N THR A 390 2.05 -10.67 -6.33
CA THR A 390 3.39 -11.19 -6.02
C THR A 390 4.28 -10.17 -5.32
N LEU A 391 3.85 -8.92 -5.20
CA LEU A 391 4.61 -7.85 -4.55
C LEU A 391 5.05 -8.26 -3.14
N GLY A 392 6.35 -8.16 -2.87
CA GLY A 392 6.94 -8.57 -1.60
C GLY A 392 7.08 -10.09 -1.41
N SER A 393 6.61 -10.94 -2.36
CA SER A 393 6.89 -12.38 -2.31
C SER A 393 8.40 -12.66 -2.44
N MET A 394 8.86 -13.77 -1.89
CA MET A 394 10.28 -14.14 -1.95
C MET A 394 10.81 -14.13 -3.39
N SER A 395 10.04 -14.66 -4.34
CA SER A 395 10.45 -14.70 -5.76
C SER A 395 10.53 -13.31 -6.40
N SER A 396 9.58 -12.41 -6.10
CA SER A 396 9.60 -11.03 -6.59
C SER A 396 10.79 -10.28 -6.03
N VAL A 397 10.98 -10.31 -4.70
CA VAL A 397 12.10 -9.66 -4.00
C VAL A 397 13.45 -10.09 -4.56
N LEU A 398 13.67 -11.40 -4.71
CA LEU A 398 14.93 -11.92 -5.27
C LEU A 398 15.13 -11.48 -6.74
N SER A 399 14.05 -11.47 -7.52
CA SER A 399 14.11 -11.03 -8.92
C SER A 399 14.50 -9.57 -9.05
N GLU A 400 13.93 -8.68 -8.23
CA GLU A 400 14.19 -7.25 -8.23
C GLU A 400 15.62 -6.92 -7.81
N ILE A 401 16.12 -7.57 -6.74
CA ILE A 401 17.49 -7.40 -6.31
C ILE A 401 18.46 -7.92 -7.39
N ARG A 402 18.23 -9.13 -7.94
CA ARG A 402 19.09 -9.74 -8.97
C ARG A 402 19.14 -8.92 -10.26
N SER A 403 18.06 -8.25 -10.62
CA SER A 403 18.03 -7.36 -11.79
C SER A 403 18.63 -5.98 -11.55
N GLY A 404 18.96 -5.63 -10.30
CA GLY A 404 19.38 -4.28 -9.91
C GLY A 404 18.23 -3.27 -9.88
N ALA A 405 16.97 -3.74 -9.95
CA ALA A 405 15.79 -2.88 -9.81
C ALA A 405 15.55 -2.44 -8.36
N ALA A 406 16.16 -3.12 -7.40
CA ALA A 406 16.17 -2.77 -6.00
C ALA A 406 17.61 -2.85 -5.45
N ASN A 407 17.93 -1.94 -4.52
CA ASN A 407 19.21 -1.90 -3.80
C ASN A 407 19.03 -1.94 -2.29
N GLN A 408 17.77 -2.05 -1.82
CA GLN A 408 17.45 -2.19 -0.41
C GLN A 408 16.37 -3.24 -0.18
N LEU A 409 16.40 -3.86 1.01
CA LEU A 409 15.25 -4.47 1.66
C LEU A 409 14.77 -3.50 2.72
N HIS A 410 13.47 -3.20 2.73
CA HIS A 410 12.92 -2.17 3.60
C HIS A 410 11.59 -2.61 4.20
N TRP A 411 11.34 -2.27 5.48
CA TRP A 411 10.02 -2.40 6.07
C TRP A 411 9.15 -1.25 5.56
N TYR A 412 8.22 -1.53 4.69
CA TYR A 412 7.48 -0.53 3.91
C TYR A 412 5.98 -0.87 3.86
N PRO A 413 5.24 -0.62 4.96
CA PRO A 413 3.81 -0.91 5.04
C PRO A 413 3.02 -0.09 4.02
N ALA A 414 1.91 -0.64 3.56
CA ALA A 414 1.00 0.02 2.63
C ALA A 414 -0.01 0.89 3.36
N GLU A 415 -0.36 2.02 2.73
CA GLU A 415 -1.53 2.82 3.04
C GLU A 415 -2.54 2.74 1.89
N VAL A 416 -3.79 2.54 2.25
CA VAL A 416 -4.92 2.41 1.32
C VAL A 416 -5.82 3.61 1.49
N ASP A 417 -5.91 4.44 0.49
CA ASP A 417 -6.87 5.53 0.43
C ASP A 417 -8.18 5.12 -0.24
N ALA A 418 -9.26 5.70 0.23
CA ALA A 418 -10.60 5.50 -0.28
C ALA A 418 -11.43 6.78 -0.17
N LYS A 419 -12.41 6.90 -1.03
CA LYS A 419 -13.34 8.02 -1.07
C LYS A 419 -14.71 7.59 -0.57
N ASN A 420 -15.26 8.33 0.41
CA ASN A 420 -16.65 8.15 0.83
C ASN A 420 -17.65 8.66 -0.22
N ARG A 421 -17.22 9.56 -1.11
CA ARG A 421 -17.97 10.09 -2.25
C ARG A 421 -17.18 9.88 -3.53
N PRO A 422 -17.80 9.94 -4.73
CA PRO A 422 -17.05 9.81 -5.98
C PRO A 422 -15.88 10.79 -6.14
N GLY A 423 -16.00 12.02 -5.63
CA GLY A 423 -14.93 13.02 -5.60
C GLY A 423 -14.14 13.04 -4.29
N TRP A 424 -12.98 13.71 -4.31
CA TRP A 424 -12.20 14.01 -3.09
C TRP A 424 -12.79 15.20 -2.34
N PHE A 425 -13.17 16.27 -3.06
CA PHE A 425 -13.88 17.39 -2.48
C PHE A 425 -15.39 17.13 -2.47
N TYR A 426 -16.10 17.90 -1.64
CA TYR A 426 -17.56 17.78 -1.54
C TYR A 426 -18.25 18.33 -2.78
N HIS A 427 -19.15 17.55 -3.35
CA HIS A 427 -20.08 17.94 -4.40
C HIS A 427 -21.51 17.60 -3.98
N ALA A 428 -22.40 18.58 -4.00
CA ALA A 428 -23.78 18.41 -3.55
C ALA A 428 -24.59 17.40 -4.38
N SER A 429 -24.17 17.12 -5.62
CA SER A 429 -24.79 16.13 -6.51
C SER A 429 -24.36 14.69 -6.23
N GLN A 430 -23.35 14.45 -5.38
CA GLN A 430 -22.83 13.14 -5.05
C GLN A 430 -23.41 12.63 -3.73
N SER A 431 -23.62 11.32 -3.65
CA SER A 431 -24.04 10.64 -2.42
C SER A 431 -22.84 9.94 -1.75
N PRO A 432 -22.81 9.80 -0.43
CA PRO A 432 -21.80 9.00 0.24
C PRO A 432 -21.98 7.52 -0.02
N ALA A 433 -20.91 6.75 0.14
CA ALA A 433 -20.94 5.30 0.16
C ALA A 433 -21.81 4.78 1.31
N SER A 434 -22.36 3.58 1.13
CA SER A 434 -23.13 2.92 2.19
C SER A 434 -22.21 2.49 3.36
N VAL A 435 -22.79 2.26 4.55
CA VAL A 435 -22.07 1.69 5.69
C VAL A 435 -21.40 0.37 5.30
N ALA A 436 -22.11 -0.49 4.56
CA ALA A 436 -21.57 -1.77 4.08
C ALA A 436 -20.32 -1.58 3.20
N GLU A 437 -20.33 -0.58 2.33
CA GLU A 437 -19.18 -0.28 1.46
C GLU A 437 -17.95 0.21 2.27
N VAL A 438 -18.15 1.13 3.20
CA VAL A 438 -17.02 1.62 4.03
C VAL A 438 -16.49 0.55 4.99
N VAL A 439 -17.35 -0.36 5.49
CA VAL A 439 -16.92 -1.57 6.23
C VAL A 439 -16.08 -2.49 5.35
N LYS A 440 -16.49 -2.67 4.10
CA LYS A 440 -15.72 -3.45 3.12
C LYS A 440 -14.34 -2.83 2.88
N TYR A 441 -14.23 -1.51 2.72
CA TYR A 441 -12.93 -0.83 2.62
C TYR A 441 -12.05 -1.14 3.84
N TYR A 442 -12.60 -1.09 5.06
CA TYR A 442 -11.88 -1.48 6.27
C TYR A 442 -11.37 -2.93 6.21
N GLU A 443 -12.25 -3.89 5.89
CA GLU A 443 -11.89 -5.31 5.82
C GLU A 443 -10.88 -5.61 4.68
N GLN A 444 -10.89 -4.81 3.60
CA GLN A 444 -9.99 -4.95 2.46
C GLN A 444 -8.69 -4.14 2.58
N SER A 445 -8.56 -3.28 3.56
CA SER A 445 -7.36 -2.50 3.87
C SER A 445 -6.72 -2.94 5.19
N THR A 446 -7.28 -2.52 6.32
CA THR A 446 -6.78 -2.89 7.66
C THR A 446 -6.79 -4.40 7.85
N GLY A 447 -7.85 -5.09 7.40
CA GLY A 447 -7.95 -6.55 7.41
C GLY A 447 -6.99 -7.26 6.45
N ARG A 448 -6.17 -6.53 5.69
CA ARG A 448 -5.14 -7.03 4.77
C ARG A 448 -3.77 -6.40 5.04
N ASN A 449 -3.42 -6.19 6.30
CA ASN A 449 -2.11 -5.71 6.72
C ASN A 449 -1.73 -4.33 6.15
N SER A 450 -2.69 -3.39 6.08
CA SER A 450 -2.48 -2.04 5.57
C SER A 450 -3.12 -1.00 6.47
N GLN A 451 -2.67 0.24 6.38
CA GLN A 451 -3.36 1.38 6.98
C GLN A 451 -4.56 1.78 6.10
N TYR A 452 -5.69 2.12 6.71
CA TYR A 452 -6.89 2.59 6.02
C TYR A 452 -7.05 4.10 6.16
N LEU A 453 -7.12 4.81 5.04
CA LEU A 453 -7.29 6.25 4.95
C LEU A 453 -8.61 6.55 4.21
N LEU A 454 -9.66 6.98 4.95
CA LEU A 454 -10.98 7.26 4.37
C LEU A 454 -11.23 8.76 4.24
N ASN A 455 -11.39 9.23 3.02
CA ASN A 455 -11.78 10.60 2.74
C ASN A 455 -13.27 10.85 2.95
N VAL A 456 -13.59 11.81 3.82
CA VAL A 456 -14.95 12.30 4.04
C VAL A 456 -14.92 13.83 4.03
N PRO A 457 -15.25 14.47 2.90
CA PRO A 457 -15.06 15.90 2.72
C PRO A 457 -16.18 16.72 3.42
N PRO A 458 -15.81 17.76 4.18
CA PRO A 458 -16.80 18.74 4.65
C PRO A 458 -17.46 19.51 3.50
N SER A 459 -18.74 19.81 3.65
CA SER A 459 -19.53 20.55 2.67
C SER A 459 -19.20 22.06 2.68
N ASP A 460 -19.73 22.77 1.71
CA ASP A 460 -19.63 24.23 1.61
C ASP A 460 -20.30 24.98 2.78
N THR A 461 -21.17 24.30 3.54
CA THR A 461 -21.74 24.86 4.79
C THR A 461 -20.73 24.90 5.94
N GLY A 462 -19.58 24.19 5.81
CA GLY A 462 -18.56 24.05 6.85
C GLY A 462 -18.80 22.92 7.85
N LYS A 463 -19.67 21.97 7.52
CA LYS A 463 -19.93 20.74 8.28
C LYS A 463 -19.76 19.51 7.38
N LEU A 464 -19.47 18.36 7.96
CA LEU A 464 -19.78 17.11 7.30
C LEU A 464 -21.30 17.06 7.08
N ALA A 465 -21.75 16.69 5.88
CA ALA A 465 -23.17 16.51 5.63
C ALA A 465 -23.75 15.42 6.56
N ASP A 466 -25.03 15.54 6.90
CA ASP A 466 -25.65 14.61 7.86
C ASP A 466 -25.52 13.13 7.46
N ALA A 467 -25.60 12.84 6.16
CA ALA A 467 -25.43 11.50 5.64
C ALA A 467 -23.99 10.98 5.82
N ASP A 468 -22.96 11.83 5.65
CA ASP A 468 -21.57 11.47 5.86
C ASP A 468 -21.27 11.21 7.34
N ALA A 469 -21.76 12.08 8.23
CA ALA A 469 -21.61 11.90 9.66
C ALA A 469 -22.34 10.64 10.16
N ALA A 470 -23.54 10.36 9.63
CA ALA A 470 -24.27 9.13 9.92
C ALA A 470 -23.54 7.89 9.39
N GLY A 471 -22.91 7.96 8.20
CA GLY A 471 -22.10 6.90 7.63
C GLY A 471 -20.89 6.56 8.49
N LEU A 472 -20.15 7.58 8.99
CA LEU A 472 -19.03 7.38 9.91
C LEU A 472 -19.47 6.71 11.23
N LYS A 473 -20.55 7.20 11.82
CA LYS A 473 -21.14 6.60 13.04
C LYS A 473 -21.55 5.14 12.78
N GLY A 474 -22.24 4.89 11.65
CA GLY A 474 -22.66 3.56 11.24
C GLY A 474 -21.48 2.60 11.02
N LEU A 475 -20.34 3.08 10.48
CA LEU A 475 -19.10 2.30 10.39
C LEU A 475 -18.62 1.85 11.77
N GLY A 476 -18.53 2.77 12.74
CA GLY A 476 -18.10 2.44 14.10
C GLY A 476 -19.04 1.45 14.79
N GLU A 477 -20.35 1.64 14.65
CA GLU A 477 -21.37 0.74 15.21
C GLU A 477 -21.31 -0.65 14.58
N GLU A 478 -21.14 -0.74 13.25
CA GLU A 478 -21.07 -2.03 12.55
C GLU A 478 -19.76 -2.78 12.86
N LEU A 479 -18.62 -2.09 12.92
CA LEU A 479 -17.37 -2.72 13.34
C LEU A 479 -17.44 -3.20 14.79
N ALA A 480 -18.06 -2.44 15.70
CA ALA A 480 -18.30 -2.87 17.09
C ALA A 480 -19.26 -4.07 17.17
N ARG A 481 -20.30 -4.11 16.34
CA ARG A 481 -21.22 -5.26 16.26
C ARG A 481 -20.52 -6.52 15.78
N ARG A 482 -19.68 -6.41 14.72
CA ARG A 482 -18.96 -7.56 14.14
C ARG A 482 -17.84 -8.07 15.02
N TYR A 483 -17.05 -7.15 15.58
CA TYR A 483 -15.76 -7.43 16.20
C TYR A 483 -15.65 -6.98 17.66
N GLY A 484 -16.74 -6.58 18.28
CA GLY A 484 -16.74 -6.10 19.67
C GLY A 484 -16.66 -7.20 20.73
N THR A 485 -16.97 -8.46 20.37
CA THR A 485 -16.94 -9.59 21.30
C THR A 485 -16.00 -10.67 20.80
N ASP A 486 -14.79 -10.71 21.34
CA ASP A 486 -13.84 -11.78 21.03
C ASP A 486 -14.16 -13.03 21.87
N LEU A 487 -14.58 -14.10 21.19
CA LEU A 487 -14.91 -15.40 21.80
C LEU A 487 -13.67 -16.14 22.32
N ALA A 488 -12.47 -15.75 21.88
CA ALA A 488 -11.20 -16.33 22.29
C ALA A 488 -10.58 -15.62 23.51
N LEU A 489 -11.05 -14.44 23.88
CA LEU A 489 -10.46 -13.64 24.95
C LEU A 489 -10.40 -14.40 26.26
N GLY A 490 -9.20 -14.54 26.82
CA GLY A 490 -8.95 -15.26 28.09
C GLY A 490 -9.12 -16.79 28.03
N LYS A 491 -9.31 -17.37 26.85
CA LYS A 491 -9.41 -18.82 26.66
C LYS A 491 -8.03 -19.49 26.74
N SER A 492 -8.04 -20.78 27.03
CA SER A 492 -6.81 -21.58 27.05
C SER A 492 -6.22 -21.72 25.66
N ALA A 493 -4.96 -21.29 25.49
CA ALA A 493 -4.25 -21.38 24.24
C ALA A 493 -2.93 -22.14 24.39
N THR A 494 -2.54 -22.83 23.31
CA THR A 494 -1.29 -23.57 23.21
C THR A 494 -0.62 -23.35 21.87
N VAL A 495 0.71 -23.56 21.83
CA VAL A 495 1.47 -23.58 20.59
C VAL A 495 2.35 -24.83 20.53
N ALA A 496 2.45 -25.44 19.36
CA ALA A 496 3.32 -26.57 19.09
C ALA A 496 4.18 -26.29 17.85
N ALA A 497 5.38 -26.88 17.77
CA ALA A 497 6.29 -26.69 16.64
C ALA A 497 5.75 -27.22 15.29
N SER A 498 4.73 -28.05 15.33
CA SER A 498 3.97 -28.55 14.18
C SER A 498 2.59 -29.06 14.63
N ALA A 499 1.70 -29.37 13.68
CA ALA A 499 0.35 -29.85 13.95
C ALA A 499 0.29 -31.12 14.86
N ASN A 500 1.33 -31.91 14.87
CA ASN A 500 1.46 -33.13 15.68
C ASN A 500 2.56 -33.02 16.76
N GLY A 501 3.11 -31.83 16.98
CA GLY A 501 4.15 -31.57 17.96
C GLY A 501 3.62 -31.50 19.39
N THR A 502 4.54 -31.57 20.37
CA THR A 502 4.19 -31.33 21.78
C THR A 502 3.76 -29.88 21.97
N ALA A 503 2.58 -29.68 22.49
CA ALA A 503 2.03 -28.36 22.76
C ALA A 503 2.57 -27.81 24.08
N VAL A 504 2.86 -26.49 24.09
CA VAL A 504 3.18 -25.71 25.27
C VAL A 504 2.13 -24.59 25.45
N ALA A 505 1.95 -24.08 26.64
CA ALA A 505 0.99 -23.01 26.89
C ALA A 505 1.40 -21.72 26.13
N ALA A 506 0.40 -21.03 25.59
CA ALA A 506 0.55 -19.77 24.86
C ALA A 506 -0.48 -18.74 25.36
N PRO A 507 -0.43 -18.33 26.64
CA PRO A 507 -1.47 -17.49 27.24
C PRO A 507 -1.56 -16.08 26.66
N LYS A 508 -0.48 -15.57 26.04
CA LYS A 508 -0.48 -14.24 25.45
C LYS A 508 -1.28 -14.15 24.16
N LEU A 509 -1.52 -15.29 23.51
CA LEU A 509 -2.32 -15.34 22.27
C LEU A 509 -3.76 -14.84 22.46
N THR A 510 -4.29 -14.95 23.67
CA THR A 510 -5.70 -14.64 24.03
C THR A 510 -5.83 -13.61 25.15
N ASP A 511 -4.76 -12.87 25.48
CA ASP A 511 -4.77 -11.86 26.55
C ASP A 511 -5.38 -10.51 26.12
N GLY A 512 -5.72 -10.37 24.84
CA GLY A 512 -6.28 -9.15 24.25
C GLY A 512 -5.23 -8.07 23.94
N SER A 513 -3.94 -8.31 24.18
CA SER A 513 -2.86 -7.35 23.94
C SER A 513 -2.27 -7.52 22.54
N LYS A 514 -2.08 -6.41 21.81
CA LYS A 514 -1.31 -6.39 20.57
C LYS A 514 0.22 -6.35 20.81
N LEU A 515 0.64 -6.07 22.04
CA LEU A 515 2.03 -5.77 22.38
C LEU A 515 2.74 -6.93 23.08
N SER A 516 2.06 -8.07 23.24
CA SER A 516 2.60 -9.26 23.88
C SER A 516 2.53 -10.47 22.95
N SER A 517 3.52 -11.35 23.03
CA SER A 517 3.51 -12.64 22.36
C SER A 517 4.26 -13.68 23.17
N ASP A 518 3.92 -14.95 22.97
CA ASP A 518 4.70 -16.06 23.49
C ASP A 518 5.92 -16.32 22.59
N GLU A 519 6.97 -16.94 23.15
CA GLU A 519 8.19 -17.24 22.40
C GLU A 519 7.93 -18.17 21.21
N ALA A 520 8.64 -17.93 20.11
CA ALA A 520 8.54 -18.76 18.92
C ALA A 520 9.02 -20.19 19.20
N VAL A 521 8.24 -21.17 18.77
CA VAL A 521 8.59 -22.60 18.89
C VAL A 521 9.11 -23.19 17.59
N GLY A 522 9.19 -22.40 16.52
CA GLY A 522 9.69 -22.81 15.20
C GLY A 522 9.13 -21.99 14.04
N ASN A 523 9.40 -22.46 12.83
CA ASN A 523 8.99 -21.77 11.60
C ASN A 523 7.58 -22.18 11.13
N THR A 524 7.10 -23.36 11.50
CA THR A 524 5.79 -23.89 11.08
C THR A 524 4.93 -24.28 12.28
N PRO A 525 4.74 -23.36 13.27
CA PRO A 525 3.98 -23.70 14.47
C PRO A 525 2.51 -23.93 14.17
N THR A 526 1.85 -24.59 15.13
CA THR A 526 0.39 -24.67 15.21
C THR A 526 -0.07 -24.03 16.51
N TYR A 527 -0.83 -22.97 16.40
CA TYR A 527 -1.47 -22.29 17.52
C TYR A 527 -2.89 -22.81 17.67
N THR A 528 -3.29 -23.21 18.88
CA THR A 528 -4.61 -23.79 19.17
C THR A 528 -5.25 -23.08 20.34
N ILE A 529 -6.53 -22.71 20.22
CA ILE A 529 -7.36 -22.13 21.27
C ILE A 529 -8.51 -23.10 21.54
N ASP A 530 -8.72 -23.45 22.81
CA ASP A 530 -9.87 -24.20 23.28
C ASP A 530 -10.98 -23.21 23.66
N LEU A 531 -12.09 -23.22 22.93
CA LEU A 531 -13.23 -22.33 23.20
C LEU A 531 -14.11 -22.83 24.37
N GLY A 532 -13.89 -24.08 24.83
CA GLY A 532 -14.57 -24.71 25.96
C GLY A 532 -15.88 -25.37 25.60
N SER A 533 -16.67 -24.82 24.69
CA SER A 533 -17.92 -25.40 24.18
C SER A 533 -18.10 -25.03 22.73
N ALA A 534 -18.94 -25.77 22.02
CA ALA A 534 -19.26 -25.45 20.62
C ALA A 534 -20.01 -24.11 20.54
N VAL A 535 -19.42 -23.16 19.81
CA VAL A 535 -19.96 -21.83 19.53
C VAL A 535 -19.93 -21.55 18.04
N ALA A 536 -20.88 -20.76 17.54
CA ALA A 536 -20.88 -20.32 16.17
C ALA A 536 -19.73 -19.34 15.93
N VAL A 537 -18.94 -19.57 14.87
CA VAL A 537 -17.80 -18.74 14.48
C VAL A 537 -17.81 -18.56 12.96
N ASP A 538 -17.63 -17.33 12.50
CA ASP A 538 -17.60 -16.98 11.06
C ASP A 538 -16.51 -15.97 10.68
N ALA A 539 -15.74 -15.49 11.66
CA ALA A 539 -14.64 -14.57 11.40
C ALA A 539 -13.51 -14.71 12.43
N VAL A 540 -12.31 -14.34 12.02
CA VAL A 540 -11.13 -14.21 12.87
C VAL A 540 -10.33 -12.98 12.51
N LYS A 541 -9.60 -12.43 13.49
CA LYS A 541 -8.50 -11.49 13.29
C LYS A 541 -7.21 -12.12 13.80
N ILE A 542 -6.19 -12.12 12.97
CA ILE A 542 -4.89 -12.73 13.27
C ILE A 542 -3.82 -11.65 13.18
N SER A 543 -2.89 -11.62 14.14
CA SER A 543 -1.78 -10.68 14.14
C SER A 543 -0.48 -11.41 14.45
N GLU A 544 0.54 -11.22 13.59
CA GLU A 544 1.91 -11.55 13.95
C GLU A 544 2.47 -10.48 14.89
N ASP A 545 3.36 -10.85 15.77
CA ASP A 545 4.16 -9.91 16.56
C ASP A 545 5.27 -9.33 15.69
N VAL A 546 4.89 -8.41 14.81
CA VAL A 546 5.81 -7.83 13.83
C VAL A 546 6.92 -7.00 14.49
N ARG A 547 6.67 -6.45 15.68
CA ARG A 547 7.67 -5.66 16.42
C ARG A 547 8.88 -6.49 16.81
N ASN A 548 8.64 -7.71 17.32
CA ASN A 548 9.68 -8.60 17.82
C ASN A 548 10.09 -9.67 16.80
N ALA A 549 9.20 -10.11 15.93
CA ALA A 549 9.44 -11.23 15.00
C ALA A 549 9.38 -10.84 13.52
N GLY A 550 8.82 -9.69 13.16
CA GLY A 550 8.59 -9.30 11.76
C GLY A 550 7.41 -10.06 11.14
N GLN A 551 7.15 -9.85 9.86
CA GLN A 551 6.14 -10.55 9.08
C GLN A 551 6.76 -11.81 8.48
N GLN A 552 6.39 -12.98 8.98
CA GLN A 552 7.03 -14.24 8.65
C GLN A 552 6.16 -15.21 7.87
N ILE A 553 4.85 -15.26 8.15
CA ILE A 553 3.94 -16.26 7.58
C ILE A 553 3.80 -16.05 6.07
N GLU A 554 4.12 -17.09 5.28
CA GLU A 554 3.92 -17.12 3.84
C GLU A 554 2.66 -17.88 3.44
N SER A 555 2.27 -18.86 4.26
CA SER A 555 1.06 -19.67 4.04
C SER A 555 0.60 -20.31 5.34
N ALA A 556 -0.69 -20.24 5.60
CA ALA A 556 -1.31 -20.88 6.76
C ALA A 556 -2.72 -21.39 6.46
N THR A 557 -3.19 -22.35 7.27
CA THR A 557 -4.53 -22.92 7.23
C THR A 557 -5.20 -22.72 8.56
N LEU A 558 -6.37 -22.08 8.56
CA LEU A 558 -7.24 -21.97 9.73
C LEU A 558 -8.17 -23.17 9.78
N GLN A 559 -8.25 -23.82 10.93
CA GLN A 559 -9.11 -25.00 11.15
C GLN A 559 -9.96 -24.82 12.40
N GLY A 560 -11.23 -25.26 12.32
CA GLY A 560 -12.13 -25.39 13.46
C GLY A 560 -12.35 -26.86 13.82
N ARG A 561 -12.56 -27.16 15.12
CA ARG A 561 -12.90 -28.50 15.56
C ARG A 561 -14.42 -28.64 15.60
N VAL A 562 -14.98 -29.36 14.60
CA VAL A 562 -16.40 -29.66 14.47
C VAL A 562 -16.66 -31.10 14.89
N ASN A 563 -17.46 -31.30 15.91
CA ASN A 563 -17.76 -32.65 16.43
C ASN A 563 -16.51 -33.53 16.65
N GLY A 564 -15.46 -32.93 17.23
CA GLY A 564 -14.17 -33.59 17.51
C GLY A 564 -13.22 -33.72 16.32
N THR A 565 -13.61 -33.29 15.13
CA THR A 565 -12.79 -33.40 13.89
C THR A 565 -12.32 -32.03 13.42
N TRP A 566 -11.01 -31.89 13.09
CA TRP A 566 -10.46 -30.68 12.52
C TRP A 566 -10.88 -30.51 11.07
N THR A 567 -11.55 -29.40 10.77
CA THR A 567 -12.05 -29.02 9.45
C THR A 567 -11.43 -27.70 9.00
N ASN A 568 -11.03 -27.59 7.74
CA ASN A 568 -10.52 -26.34 7.20
C ASN A 568 -11.64 -25.30 7.13
N LEU A 569 -11.40 -24.13 7.70
CA LEU A 569 -12.28 -22.96 7.63
C LEU A 569 -11.83 -21.98 6.54
N ALA A 570 -10.52 -21.72 6.48
CA ALA A 570 -9.93 -20.80 5.51
C ALA A 570 -8.46 -21.13 5.27
N THR A 571 -7.92 -20.63 4.15
CA THR A 571 -6.48 -20.61 3.86
C THR A 571 -6.05 -19.16 3.63
N MET A 572 -4.79 -18.86 3.91
CA MET A 572 -4.22 -17.53 3.72
C MET A 572 -2.77 -17.59 3.27
N THR A 573 -2.29 -16.54 2.62
CA THR A 573 -0.91 -16.41 2.16
C THR A 573 -0.03 -15.74 3.20
N THR A 574 -0.38 -14.53 3.67
CA THR A 574 0.38 -13.82 4.70
C THR A 574 -0.55 -13.23 5.75
N VAL A 575 0.02 -12.90 6.90
CA VAL A 575 -0.72 -12.30 8.01
C VAL A 575 -0.25 -10.87 8.28
N GLY A 576 0.97 -10.69 8.76
CA GLY A 576 1.48 -9.38 9.15
C GLY A 576 0.83 -8.87 10.44
N GLN A 577 0.71 -7.54 10.57
CA GLN A 577 0.19 -6.92 11.79
C GLN A 577 -1.31 -7.15 12.00
N GLN A 578 -2.08 -7.33 10.91
CA GLN A 578 -3.49 -7.74 10.98
C GLN A 578 -3.92 -8.45 9.69
N ARG A 579 -4.59 -9.58 9.88
CA ARG A 579 -5.29 -10.31 8.83
C ARG A 579 -6.68 -10.67 9.32
N ASP A 580 -7.70 -10.11 8.67
CA ASP A 580 -9.09 -10.46 8.91
C ASP A 580 -9.52 -11.51 7.90
N LEU A 581 -10.18 -12.55 8.38
CA LEU A 581 -10.76 -13.60 7.54
C LEU A 581 -12.21 -13.83 7.92
N ARG A 582 -13.05 -13.94 6.93
CA ARG A 582 -14.44 -14.36 7.07
C ARG A 582 -14.65 -15.68 6.35
N PHE A 583 -15.47 -16.54 6.91
CA PHE A 583 -15.79 -17.85 6.35
C PHE A 583 -17.21 -18.28 6.76
N THR A 584 -17.71 -19.33 6.13
CA THR A 584 -19.03 -19.89 6.49
C THR A 584 -19.10 -20.23 7.97
N SER A 585 -20.15 -19.77 8.64
CA SER A 585 -20.36 -20.02 10.08
C SER A 585 -20.33 -21.52 10.38
N GLN A 586 -19.54 -21.88 11.38
CA GLN A 586 -19.40 -23.25 11.89
C GLN A 586 -19.53 -23.27 13.41
N ASN A 587 -20.19 -24.27 13.95
CA ASN A 587 -20.18 -24.54 15.38
C ASN A 587 -18.91 -25.32 15.73
N ILE A 588 -17.96 -24.65 16.39
CA ILE A 588 -16.66 -25.22 16.75
C ILE A 588 -16.38 -25.06 18.25
N ASP A 589 -15.74 -26.04 18.86
CA ASP A 589 -15.33 -26.01 20.26
C ASP A 589 -13.83 -25.70 20.45
N ALA A 590 -13.07 -25.69 19.36
CA ALA A 590 -11.68 -25.22 19.32
C ALA A 590 -11.33 -24.70 17.92
N ILE A 591 -10.36 -23.80 17.87
CA ILE A 591 -9.82 -23.25 16.61
C ILE A 591 -8.31 -23.36 16.61
N ARG A 592 -7.70 -23.58 15.44
CA ARG A 592 -6.25 -23.57 15.30
C ARG A 592 -5.78 -22.96 14.00
N LEU A 593 -4.62 -22.30 14.08
CA LEU A 593 -3.86 -21.82 12.92
C LEU A 593 -2.66 -22.74 12.70
N VAL A 594 -2.63 -23.42 11.58
CA VAL A 594 -1.50 -24.26 11.13
C VAL A 594 -0.67 -23.45 10.16
N VAL A 595 0.55 -23.06 10.55
CA VAL A 595 1.48 -22.39 9.66
C VAL A 595 2.11 -23.44 8.73
N ASN A 596 1.90 -23.28 7.41
CA ASN A 596 2.41 -24.22 6.41
C ASN A 596 3.82 -23.85 5.94
N SER A 597 4.09 -22.55 5.77
CA SER A 597 5.41 -22.01 5.43
C SER A 597 5.62 -20.60 6.01
N SER A 598 6.88 -20.27 6.29
CA SER A 598 7.28 -18.95 6.79
C SER A 598 8.72 -18.62 6.41
N ARG A 599 9.09 -17.34 6.48
CA ARG A 599 10.44 -16.81 6.25
C ARG A 599 11.39 -17.05 7.43
N GLY A 600 10.85 -17.19 8.62
CA GLY A 600 11.58 -17.36 9.87
C GLY A 600 10.68 -17.81 11.01
N PRO A 601 11.16 -17.79 12.27
CA PRO A 601 10.36 -18.15 13.43
C PRO A 601 9.12 -17.27 13.57
N VAL A 602 7.96 -17.89 13.76
CA VAL A 602 6.67 -17.21 13.85
C VAL A 602 6.28 -16.94 15.29
N ARG A 603 5.84 -15.71 15.57
CA ARG A 603 5.16 -15.32 16.81
C ARG A 603 3.83 -14.67 16.46
N LEU A 604 2.76 -15.08 17.13
CA LEU A 604 1.48 -14.39 17.06
C LEU A 604 1.27 -13.56 18.33
N SER A 605 0.80 -12.33 18.15
CA SER A 605 0.31 -11.51 19.25
C SER A 605 -1.18 -11.76 19.53
N ARG A 606 -1.97 -12.15 18.50
CA ARG A 606 -3.40 -12.39 18.64
C ARG A 606 -3.93 -13.43 17.66
N LEU A 607 -4.95 -14.15 18.13
CA LEU A 607 -5.91 -14.88 17.30
C LEU A 607 -7.28 -14.67 17.92
N GLU A 608 -7.96 -13.62 17.46
CA GLU A 608 -9.30 -13.24 17.94
C GLU A 608 -10.36 -13.98 17.12
N VAL A 609 -11.47 -14.36 17.76
CA VAL A 609 -12.51 -15.20 17.16
C VAL A 609 -13.87 -14.54 17.32
N PHE A 610 -14.64 -14.46 16.23
CA PHE A 610 -15.89 -13.72 16.19
C PHE A 610 -17.03 -14.52 15.57
N HIS A 611 -18.25 -14.14 15.97
CA HIS A 611 -19.48 -14.46 15.26
C HIS A 611 -20.12 -13.15 14.79
N THR A 612 -19.97 -12.84 13.51
CA THR A 612 -20.38 -11.54 12.94
C THR A 612 -21.84 -11.49 12.54
N GLU A 613 -22.57 -12.63 12.63
CA GLU A 613 -23.95 -12.79 12.20
C GLU A 613 -24.21 -12.40 10.74
N SER A 614 -23.17 -12.33 9.92
CA SER A 614 -23.33 -12.06 8.50
C SER A 614 -23.71 -13.33 7.76
N GLU A 615 -24.65 -13.22 6.83
CA GLU A 615 -25.01 -14.33 5.94
C GLU A 615 -23.82 -14.68 5.04
N ILE A 616 -23.07 -15.71 5.41
CA ILE A 616 -22.06 -16.29 4.53
C ILE A 616 -22.70 -17.44 3.79
N GLN A 617 -22.81 -17.31 2.48
CA GLN A 617 -23.41 -18.34 1.63
C GLN A 617 -22.50 -19.56 1.53
N THR A 618 -23.05 -20.74 1.79
CA THR A 618 -22.35 -22.01 1.63
C THR A 618 -22.51 -22.54 0.21
N GLY A 619 -21.41 -22.62 -0.53
CA GLY A 619 -21.36 -23.17 -1.88
C GLY A 619 -21.78 -22.19 -2.99
N ALA A 620 -21.41 -22.55 -4.22
CA ALA A 620 -21.69 -21.76 -5.41
C ALA A 620 -23.20 -21.55 -5.61
N ARG A 621 -23.60 -20.30 -5.87
CA ARG A 621 -25.00 -19.92 -6.09
C ARG A 621 -25.18 -19.02 -7.29
N ALA A 622 -26.40 -18.97 -7.81
CA ALA A 622 -26.84 -17.96 -8.74
C ALA A 622 -27.50 -16.81 -7.99
N TYR A 623 -27.07 -15.58 -8.30
CA TYR A 623 -27.69 -14.34 -7.82
C TYR A 623 -28.29 -13.60 -9.00
N TYR A 624 -29.50 -13.09 -8.87
CA TYR A 624 -30.22 -12.38 -9.93
C TYR A 624 -30.44 -10.93 -9.51
N ILE A 625 -30.05 -10.00 -10.36
CA ILE A 625 -30.22 -8.56 -10.16
C ILE A 625 -31.07 -8.01 -11.31
N ASP A 626 -32.16 -7.36 -10.98
CA ASP A 626 -33.03 -6.64 -11.90
C ASP A 626 -33.29 -5.22 -11.37
N PRO A 627 -32.55 -4.20 -11.82
CA PRO A 627 -32.76 -2.82 -11.39
C PRO A 627 -34.14 -2.27 -11.75
N THR A 628 -34.91 -2.95 -12.60
CA THR A 628 -36.24 -2.53 -13.00
C THR A 628 -37.39 -3.24 -12.25
N ALA A 629 -37.06 -4.15 -11.33
CA ALA A 629 -38.03 -4.82 -10.49
C ALA A 629 -38.71 -3.85 -9.53
N GLN A 630 -40.00 -4.01 -9.30
CA GLN A 630 -40.78 -3.10 -8.43
C GLN A 630 -40.51 -3.32 -6.93
N THR A 631 -40.07 -4.50 -6.56
CA THR A 631 -39.73 -4.90 -5.19
C THR A 631 -38.42 -5.66 -5.17
N ALA A 632 -37.57 -5.34 -4.20
CA ALA A 632 -36.33 -6.09 -3.96
C ALA A 632 -36.67 -7.49 -3.41
N GLY A 633 -36.07 -8.52 -4.01
CA GLY A 633 -36.12 -9.89 -3.56
C GLY A 633 -34.82 -10.33 -2.90
N ASP A 634 -34.74 -11.64 -2.60
CA ASP A 634 -33.54 -12.28 -2.05
C ASP A 634 -32.44 -12.55 -3.09
N GLY A 635 -32.73 -12.35 -4.36
CA GLY A 635 -31.79 -12.54 -5.47
C GLY A 635 -31.54 -13.99 -5.87
N PHE A 636 -32.14 -14.99 -5.22
CA PHE A 636 -31.85 -16.39 -5.52
C PHE A 636 -32.62 -16.96 -6.70
N THR A 637 -33.63 -16.25 -7.16
CA THR A 637 -34.42 -16.62 -8.32
C THR A 637 -34.72 -15.42 -9.21
N LYS A 638 -35.01 -15.68 -10.49
CA LYS A 638 -35.43 -14.66 -11.48
C LYS A 638 -36.68 -13.91 -11.06
N ASP A 639 -37.55 -14.56 -10.29
CA ASP A 639 -38.86 -14.04 -9.88
C ASP A 639 -38.76 -13.20 -8.60
N LYS A 640 -37.65 -13.29 -7.89
CA LYS A 640 -37.33 -12.52 -6.69
C LYS A 640 -35.93 -11.89 -6.79
N PRO A 641 -35.65 -11.10 -7.83
CA PRO A 641 -34.32 -10.52 -8.02
C PRO A 641 -34.03 -9.47 -6.97
N MET A 642 -32.75 -9.26 -6.69
CA MET A 642 -32.25 -8.03 -6.09
C MET A 642 -32.52 -6.87 -7.04
N THR A 643 -32.74 -5.67 -6.50
CA THR A 643 -32.94 -4.46 -7.32
C THR A 643 -31.67 -3.63 -7.47
N SER A 644 -30.64 -3.93 -6.69
CA SER A 644 -29.35 -3.24 -6.75
C SER A 644 -28.21 -4.18 -6.38
N ILE A 645 -26.99 -3.77 -6.72
CA ILE A 645 -25.76 -4.51 -6.37
C ILE A 645 -25.44 -4.39 -4.87
N GLU A 646 -25.87 -3.30 -4.23
CA GLU A 646 -25.65 -3.06 -2.80
C GLU A 646 -26.25 -4.17 -1.93
N GLN A 647 -27.28 -4.84 -2.39
CA GLN A 647 -27.86 -6.00 -1.69
C GLN A 647 -26.90 -7.20 -1.60
N LEU A 648 -25.82 -7.24 -2.43
CA LEU A 648 -24.74 -8.22 -2.33
C LEU A 648 -23.61 -7.78 -1.38
N HIS A 649 -23.61 -6.53 -0.88
CA HIS A 649 -22.54 -6.03 -0.04
C HIS A 649 -22.45 -6.77 1.30
N ASP A 650 -23.58 -7.25 1.81
CA ASP A 650 -23.63 -8.03 3.07
C ASP A 650 -23.51 -9.56 2.85
N VAL A 651 -23.33 -9.98 1.60
CA VAL A 651 -23.26 -11.40 1.22
C VAL A 651 -21.82 -11.76 0.82
N THR A 652 -21.22 -12.74 1.49
CA THR A 652 -19.95 -13.32 1.01
C THR A 652 -20.24 -14.33 -0.08
N VAL A 653 -19.93 -13.96 -1.32
CA VAL A 653 -20.19 -14.80 -2.51
C VAL A 653 -19.14 -15.91 -2.56
N ALA A 654 -19.60 -17.16 -2.59
CA ALA A 654 -18.72 -18.33 -2.62
C ALA A 654 -18.04 -18.51 -4.00
N PRO A 655 -16.86 -19.18 -4.06
CA PRO A 655 -16.24 -19.58 -5.32
C PRO A 655 -17.21 -20.34 -6.23
N GLY A 656 -17.13 -20.13 -7.55
CA GLY A 656 -18.00 -20.74 -8.53
C GLY A 656 -19.39 -20.11 -8.67
N SER A 657 -19.72 -19.10 -7.87
CA SER A 657 -21.01 -18.41 -7.96
C SER A 657 -21.15 -17.59 -9.24
N VAL A 658 -22.40 -17.38 -9.67
CA VAL A 658 -22.72 -16.59 -10.86
C VAL A 658 -23.68 -15.46 -10.49
N ILE A 659 -23.31 -14.23 -10.83
CA ILE A 659 -24.14 -13.04 -10.65
C ILE A 659 -24.76 -12.71 -12.01
N PHE A 660 -26.07 -12.81 -12.11
CA PHE A 660 -26.85 -12.54 -13.29
C PHE A 660 -27.50 -11.15 -13.21
N VAL A 661 -27.10 -10.24 -14.09
CA VAL A 661 -27.76 -8.94 -14.26
C VAL A 661 -28.77 -9.03 -15.41
N LYS A 662 -29.97 -8.49 -15.23
CA LYS A 662 -31.00 -8.52 -16.27
C LYS A 662 -30.51 -7.80 -17.51
N ALA A 663 -30.63 -8.48 -18.66
CA ALA A 663 -30.20 -7.95 -19.95
C ALA A 663 -31.03 -6.71 -20.34
N GLY A 664 -30.36 -5.64 -20.82
CA GLY A 664 -31.00 -4.41 -21.27
C GLY A 664 -31.35 -3.44 -20.14
N THR A 665 -30.88 -3.69 -18.90
CA THR A 665 -30.97 -2.76 -17.79
C THR A 665 -29.62 -2.09 -17.52
N GLU A 666 -29.65 -0.94 -16.91
CA GLU A 666 -28.45 -0.23 -16.41
C GLU A 666 -28.31 -0.48 -14.91
N LEU A 667 -27.16 -0.98 -14.48
CA LEU A 667 -26.82 -1.15 -13.09
C LEU A 667 -26.05 0.10 -12.66
N THR A 668 -26.62 0.88 -11.73
CA THR A 668 -26.01 2.06 -11.15
C THR A 668 -25.42 1.72 -9.79
N GLY A 669 -24.40 2.43 -9.37
CA GLY A 669 -23.69 2.20 -8.11
C GLY A 669 -22.38 1.43 -8.29
N ASP A 670 -21.60 1.32 -7.21
CA ASP A 670 -20.32 0.63 -7.21
C ASP A 670 -20.52 -0.88 -7.27
N PHE A 671 -19.93 -1.50 -8.28
CA PHE A 671 -19.97 -2.95 -8.41
C PHE A 671 -18.97 -3.60 -7.46
N ALA A 672 -19.38 -3.76 -6.22
CA ALA A 672 -18.59 -4.37 -5.18
C ALA A 672 -19.21 -5.71 -4.73
N VAL A 673 -18.41 -6.76 -4.75
CA VAL A 673 -18.84 -8.11 -4.32
C VAL A 673 -17.88 -8.62 -3.27
N PHE A 674 -18.39 -8.98 -2.09
CA PHE A 674 -17.61 -9.75 -1.11
C PHE A 674 -17.46 -11.19 -1.60
N GLY A 675 -16.27 -11.71 -1.48
CA GLY A 675 -15.94 -13.06 -1.89
C GLY A 675 -14.69 -13.12 -2.75
N TYR A 676 -14.22 -14.33 -3.00
CA TYR A 676 -13.10 -14.57 -3.90
C TYR A 676 -13.40 -15.81 -4.73
N GLY A 677 -13.21 -15.70 -6.03
CA GLY A 677 -13.18 -16.85 -6.92
C GLY A 677 -11.80 -17.49 -6.90
N THR A 678 -11.72 -18.77 -7.17
CA THR A 678 -10.48 -19.47 -7.46
C THR A 678 -10.25 -19.55 -8.97
N LYS A 679 -9.07 -20.00 -9.39
CA LYS A 679 -8.80 -20.23 -10.82
C LYS A 679 -9.75 -21.26 -11.42
N ASP A 680 -10.10 -22.28 -10.64
CA ASP A 680 -10.94 -23.40 -11.08
C ASP A 680 -12.43 -23.13 -10.81
N GLU A 681 -12.74 -22.25 -9.86
CA GLU A 681 -14.11 -21.84 -9.48
C GLU A 681 -14.22 -20.30 -9.42
N PRO A 682 -14.14 -19.59 -10.56
CA PRO A 682 -14.24 -18.14 -10.60
C PRO A 682 -15.66 -17.67 -10.25
N ILE A 683 -15.77 -16.51 -9.58
CA ILE A 683 -17.05 -15.79 -9.52
C ILE A 683 -17.29 -15.18 -10.90
N THR A 684 -18.41 -15.52 -11.52
CA THR A 684 -18.75 -15.08 -12.88
C THR A 684 -19.87 -14.05 -12.84
N VAL A 685 -19.68 -12.92 -13.54
CA VAL A 685 -20.75 -11.93 -13.77
C VAL A 685 -21.20 -12.02 -15.21
N THR A 686 -22.50 -12.18 -15.42
CA THR A 686 -23.09 -12.31 -16.75
C THR A 686 -24.53 -11.75 -16.79
N THR A 687 -25.20 -11.83 -17.93
CA THR A 687 -26.57 -11.36 -18.06
C THR A 687 -27.55 -12.51 -18.17
N TYR A 688 -28.84 -12.27 -17.82
CA TYR A 688 -29.95 -13.17 -18.05
C TYR A 688 -31.11 -12.44 -18.75
N GLY A 689 -31.97 -13.20 -19.40
CA GLY A 689 -33.09 -12.69 -20.19
C GLY A 689 -32.71 -12.41 -21.65
N LYS A 690 -33.70 -12.01 -22.47
CA LYS A 690 -33.44 -11.67 -23.87
C LYS A 690 -33.03 -10.21 -23.99
N SER A 691 -31.84 -9.94 -24.54
CA SER A 691 -31.44 -8.60 -24.96
C SER A 691 -31.75 -8.41 -26.45
N HIS A 692 -32.32 -7.27 -26.82
CA HIS A 692 -32.05 -6.72 -28.15
C HIS A 692 -30.61 -6.19 -28.09
N HIS A 693 -29.71 -6.71 -28.92
CA HIS A 693 -28.29 -6.43 -28.96
C HIS A 693 -27.94 -4.95 -28.69
N ARG A 694 -27.43 -4.69 -27.50
CA ARG A 694 -26.41 -3.65 -27.27
C ARG A 694 -25.35 -4.30 -26.44
N GLU A 695 -24.13 -4.34 -26.96
CA GLU A 695 -22.94 -4.72 -26.23
C GLU A 695 -22.92 -3.97 -24.90
N LEU A 696 -22.74 -4.68 -23.80
CA LEU A 696 -22.31 -4.10 -22.54
C LEU A 696 -21.02 -3.32 -22.86
N ARG A 697 -21.14 -2.02 -23.01
CA ARG A 697 -19.94 -1.19 -22.92
C ARG A 697 -19.41 -1.45 -21.53
N ARG A 698 -18.31 -2.16 -21.47
CA ARG A 698 -17.42 -2.05 -20.33
C ARG A 698 -17.22 -0.55 -20.14
N HIS A 699 -17.70 0.01 -19.04
CA HIS A 699 -17.06 1.18 -18.51
C HIS A 699 -15.66 0.71 -18.14
N ASP A 700 -14.79 0.86 -19.12
CA ASP A 700 -13.39 0.54 -19.00
C ASP A 700 -12.87 1.53 -17.97
N ARG A 701 -12.45 1.05 -16.82
CA ARG A 701 -11.72 1.82 -15.80
C ARG A 701 -10.41 2.45 -16.32
N ARG A 702 -10.21 2.41 -17.65
CA ARG A 702 -9.21 3.17 -18.39
C ARG A 702 -9.59 4.63 -18.67
N ALA A 703 -10.83 5.03 -18.47
CA ALA A 703 -11.23 6.40 -18.75
C ALA A 703 -10.68 7.38 -17.70
N ASP A 704 -10.60 6.98 -16.42
CA ASP A 704 -10.09 7.87 -15.37
C ASP A 704 -8.56 7.88 -15.29
N ALA A 705 -7.89 6.79 -15.68
CA ALA A 705 -6.44 6.78 -15.88
C ALA A 705 -6.00 7.46 -17.20
N GLU A 706 -6.90 7.58 -18.19
CA GLU A 706 -6.63 8.28 -19.44
C GLU A 706 -6.99 9.77 -19.42
N ALA A 707 -7.85 10.22 -18.51
CA ALA A 707 -8.06 11.66 -18.30
C ALA A 707 -6.78 12.36 -17.79
N GLY A 708 -5.95 11.67 -16.98
CA GLY A 708 -4.60 12.14 -16.65
C GLY A 708 -3.57 12.01 -17.79
N ALA A 709 -3.82 11.11 -18.76
CA ALA A 709 -2.90 10.84 -19.87
C ALA A 709 -3.29 11.56 -21.17
N GLU A 710 -4.56 11.96 -21.35
CA GLU A 710 -4.98 12.73 -22.53
C GLU A 710 -4.58 14.21 -22.46
N GLY A 711 -4.44 14.78 -21.27
CA GLY A 711 -3.79 16.09 -21.11
C GLY A 711 -2.35 16.12 -21.66
N ALA A 712 -1.66 14.98 -21.63
CA ALA A 712 -0.30 14.83 -22.14
C ALA A 712 -0.23 14.48 -23.65
N ARG A 713 -1.33 14.07 -24.30
CA ARG A 713 -1.33 13.68 -25.72
C ARG A 713 -1.91 14.73 -26.68
N GLN A 714 -2.72 15.66 -26.20
CA GLN A 714 -3.22 16.75 -27.07
C GLN A 714 -2.18 17.85 -27.34
N GLY A 715 -1.09 17.94 -26.55
CA GLY A 715 0.04 18.84 -26.80
C GLY A 715 0.96 18.43 -27.95
N ARG A 716 0.84 17.22 -28.52
CA ARG A 716 1.74 16.72 -29.59
C ARG A 716 1.16 16.66 -31.00
N ARG A 717 -0.02 17.20 -31.27
CA ARG A 717 -0.63 17.18 -32.60
C ARG A 717 -0.81 18.57 -33.27
N ARG A 718 -0.07 19.57 -32.86
CA ARG A 718 -0.03 20.86 -33.62
C ARG A 718 1.39 21.39 -33.81
N LEU A 719 2.23 20.62 -34.45
CA LEU A 719 3.42 21.15 -35.12
C LEU A 719 3.80 20.16 -36.24
N GLY A 720 3.23 20.41 -37.42
CA GLY A 720 3.60 19.72 -38.64
C GLY A 720 2.64 20.02 -39.80
N ARG A 721 2.74 21.24 -40.33
CA ARG A 721 2.63 21.62 -41.73
C ARG A 721 2.28 23.10 -41.85
N GLY A 722 3.26 23.85 -42.31
CA GLY A 722 3.21 25.21 -42.74
C GLY A 722 4.62 25.74 -42.79
#